data_d6c20d5686b14c5cf6546c13f6da65fc
#
_entry.id   d6c20d5686b14c5cf6546c13f6da65fc
#
_cell.length_a   1.000
_cell.length_b   1.000
_cell.length_c   1.000
_cell.angle_alpha   90.00
_cell.angle_beta   90.00
_cell.angle_gamma   90.00
#
_symmetry.space_group_name_H-M   'P 1'
#
loop_
_entity.id
_entity.type
_entity.pdbx_description
1 polymer ?
#
loop_
_entity_poly.entity_id
_entity_poly.type
_entity_poly.pdbx_seq_one_letter_code
_entity_poly.pdbx_strand_id
1 'polypeptide(L)'
;MLRDLRKSLRDQKRNGQAAADPPLAAPPSTDAAQPLVAQVSLPKRQPPAELPRPDALAARIEQARAALPGLANSLQRLDLWQQTAATTPATRAVVRAQVGSGKTAVLAHRVLWLHMVQGIALEQMAVTTFTTRAAAQLVDRLIHLLPEPPAAGAFRLFGTLHAVARTLLQSDLDLQGSGWQPGFGVLDEAGSLEMLQTLVRQHSLDVKFPAQWLSRLDGLALGKPVRRGNMRSDDDLQQLAERFAAERRLTNVMNFDDLICQAGAAMATSLAPLLGAVVVDELQDCAPGEVRLVQALAQRSSQFFAVGDPNQSIYGWRGSNPRVFDELTTSLQCDTFDLPNNYRSTPEILAAAQAALGQIGQGSALNSTRATGTKVLVIQHHTPQHEAMYLARRFAQLNQGGVRWSQLAVLARTRRQLAVIREHLQQQGVPCAEPPSGGWRDRPAAAWLLRLLDSAIDTDPQRLRDVLLDNRYGFGTAKLLGKPKPVGIEPTESAAQFWIQHLRAQPGTPGSQLQRQRTEVVAFLQTLLQLQWPMHGDPVADLGLLPRLRPTHRDHARDLRDVRQALQQLMLTSEVQPDRRAALHTLQADGPQALGDQEGVQLLTLHAAKGLEFEHVVLSGCNQGIIPLAAAYADRDALDEERRLLFVGLSRARDSVEISWHMQPAMGQGMPMPSEWLLAMPAAACQFSDRAEALLPAPLPQTQPCTAEWPAGTAVRHAKYGPGAVLRSDASEVVVHFGKFGEKPFALLLCPLQKVPE
;
A
#
# COMPACT_ATOMS: atom_id res chain seq x y z
N MET A 1 -27.72 -14.97 -24.10
CA MET A 1 -27.76 -14.05 -22.95
C MET A 1 -26.80 -12.85 -23.10
N LEU A 2 -25.46 -13.00 -23.14
CA LEU A 2 -24.53 -11.85 -23.32
C LEU A 2 -24.66 -11.17 -24.69
N ARG A 3 -24.96 -11.89 -25.78
CA ARG A 3 -25.28 -11.31 -27.08
C ARG A 3 -26.58 -10.53 -27.03
N ASP A 4 -27.55 -11.02 -26.31
CA ASP A 4 -28.87 -10.38 -26.20
C ASP A 4 -28.83 -9.15 -25.30
N LEU A 5 -28.05 -9.17 -24.22
CA LEU A 5 -27.78 -8.01 -23.37
C LEU A 5 -27.03 -6.89 -24.14
N ARG A 6 -26.02 -7.25 -24.96
CA ARG A 6 -25.34 -6.29 -25.85
C ARG A 6 -26.30 -5.67 -26.90
N LYS A 7 -27.20 -6.46 -27.41
CA LYS A 7 -28.22 -5.99 -28.37
C LYS A 7 -29.22 -5.05 -27.68
N SER A 8 -29.72 -5.43 -26.52
CA SER A 8 -30.62 -4.61 -25.69
C SER A 8 -30.01 -3.25 -25.31
N LEU A 9 -28.75 -3.22 -24.88
CA LEU A 9 -28.03 -1.97 -24.53
C LEU A 9 -27.73 -1.10 -25.77
N ARG A 10 -27.49 -1.69 -26.96
CA ARG A 10 -27.36 -0.94 -28.19
C ARG A 10 -28.68 -0.35 -28.61
N ASP A 11 -29.78 -1.09 -28.46
CA ASP A 11 -31.13 -0.64 -28.81
C ASP A 11 -31.62 0.45 -27.82
N GLN A 12 -31.27 0.35 -26.53
CA GLN A 12 -31.51 1.43 -25.54
C GLN A 12 -30.71 2.71 -25.84
N LYS A 13 -29.45 2.61 -26.29
CA LYS A 13 -28.67 3.78 -26.72
C LYS A 13 -29.20 4.40 -28.06
N ARG A 14 -29.80 3.62 -28.93
CA ARG A 14 -30.42 4.13 -30.17
C ARG A 14 -31.76 4.79 -29.91
N ASN A 15 -32.52 4.35 -28.91
CA ASN A 15 -33.82 4.90 -28.53
C ASN A 15 -33.77 6.03 -27.50
N GLY A 16 -32.57 6.41 -27.02
CA GLY A 16 -32.36 7.46 -26.01
C GLY A 16 -32.37 8.91 -26.54
N GLN A 17 -32.91 9.16 -27.73
CA GLN A 17 -33.36 10.48 -28.13
C GLN A 17 -34.86 10.56 -27.93
N ALA A 18 -35.30 11.27 -26.90
CA ALA A 18 -36.65 11.68 -26.54
C ALA A 18 -37.31 10.87 -25.41
N ALA A 19 -37.05 11.26 -24.20
CA ALA A 19 -38.03 11.29 -23.12
C ALA A 19 -37.63 12.41 -22.17
N ALA A 20 -38.32 13.52 -22.24
CA ALA A 20 -38.24 14.63 -21.27
C ALA A 20 -38.90 14.20 -19.98
N ASP A 21 -38.21 14.38 -18.88
CA ASP A 21 -38.74 14.22 -17.52
C ASP A 21 -39.82 15.29 -17.22
N PRO A 22 -40.89 14.96 -16.49
CA PRO A 22 -41.87 15.93 -16.05
C PRO A 22 -41.31 16.90 -15.01
N PRO A 23 -41.75 18.17 -14.97
CA PRO A 23 -41.20 19.20 -14.13
C PRO A 23 -41.54 18.97 -12.65
N LEU A 24 -40.54 18.85 -11.83
CA LEU A 24 -40.67 18.97 -10.37
C LEU A 24 -40.93 20.43 -9.99
N ALA A 25 -41.95 20.64 -9.18
CA ALA A 25 -42.40 21.94 -8.68
C ALA A 25 -41.29 22.69 -7.94
N ALA A 26 -41.12 23.97 -8.24
CA ALA A 26 -40.17 24.87 -7.64
C ALA A 26 -40.52 25.21 -6.16
N PRO A 27 -39.59 25.25 -5.24
CA PRO A 27 -39.78 25.88 -3.93
C PRO A 27 -39.61 27.41 -4.03
N PRO A 28 -40.19 28.18 -3.11
CA PRO A 28 -40.28 29.62 -3.20
C PRO A 28 -38.93 30.32 -2.95
N SER A 29 -38.77 31.44 -3.70
CA SER A 29 -37.63 32.33 -3.65
C SER A 29 -37.40 32.96 -2.27
N THR A 30 -36.17 32.83 -1.75
CA THR A 30 -35.62 33.78 -0.79
C THR A 30 -34.33 34.34 -1.35
N ASP A 31 -34.35 35.64 -1.60
CA ASP A 31 -33.19 36.45 -1.90
C ASP A 31 -32.16 36.37 -0.78
N ALA A 32 -30.96 35.85 -1.06
CA ALA A 32 -29.74 36.21 -0.36
C ALA A 32 -28.51 35.72 -1.14
N ALA A 33 -27.72 36.68 -1.56
CA ALA A 33 -26.28 36.62 -1.86
C ALA A 33 -25.76 35.41 -2.67
N GLN A 34 -25.67 35.58 -3.99
CA GLN A 34 -24.86 34.75 -4.85
C GLN A 34 -23.36 34.91 -4.49
N PRO A 35 -22.65 33.82 -4.17
CA PRO A 35 -21.19 33.85 -4.26
C PRO A 35 -20.82 33.88 -5.75
N LEU A 36 -20.07 34.86 -6.16
CA LEU A 36 -19.37 34.96 -7.46
C LEU A 36 -18.46 33.72 -7.60
N VAL A 37 -18.98 32.62 -8.12
CA VAL A 37 -18.14 31.59 -8.71
C VAL A 37 -17.71 32.13 -10.05
N ALA A 38 -16.54 32.78 -10.09
CA ALA A 38 -15.86 33.08 -11.31
C ALA A 38 -15.72 31.75 -12.08
N GLN A 39 -16.38 31.64 -13.24
CA GLN A 39 -16.08 30.61 -14.22
C GLN A 39 -14.64 30.84 -14.68
N VAL A 40 -13.69 30.20 -13.99
CA VAL A 40 -12.32 30.09 -14.47
C VAL A 40 -12.39 29.23 -15.72
N SER A 41 -12.39 29.88 -16.87
CA SER A 41 -12.16 29.20 -18.14
C SER A 41 -10.82 28.51 -18.04
N LEU A 42 -10.82 27.18 -18.08
CA LEU A 42 -9.61 26.37 -18.08
C LEU A 42 -8.69 26.89 -19.21
N PRO A 43 -7.42 27.21 -18.93
CA PRO A 43 -6.50 27.62 -19.97
C PRO A 43 -6.41 26.48 -21.00
N LYS A 44 -6.40 26.88 -22.30
CA LYS A 44 -6.19 25.93 -23.40
C LYS A 44 -4.94 25.13 -23.11
N ARG A 45 -5.05 23.78 -23.12
CA ARG A 45 -3.91 22.86 -22.95
C ARG A 45 -2.78 23.29 -23.89
N GLN A 46 -1.59 23.48 -23.33
CA GLN A 46 -0.40 23.65 -24.17
C GLN A 46 -0.17 22.31 -24.91
N PRO A 47 0.08 22.32 -26.20
CA PRO A 47 0.46 21.12 -26.94
C PRO A 47 1.77 20.58 -26.35
N PRO A 48 1.96 19.23 -26.34
CA PRO A 48 3.23 18.66 -25.91
C PRO A 48 4.37 19.19 -26.77
N ALA A 49 5.57 19.27 -26.18
CA ALA A 49 6.76 19.71 -26.92
C ALA A 49 6.97 18.81 -28.14
N GLU A 50 7.21 19.40 -29.29
CA GLU A 50 7.57 18.66 -30.49
C GLU A 50 8.86 17.86 -30.27
N LEU A 51 8.96 16.71 -30.93
CA LEU A 51 10.23 15.97 -30.93
C LEU A 51 11.34 16.84 -31.50
N PRO A 52 12.52 16.88 -30.87
CA PRO A 52 13.64 17.65 -31.36
C PRO A 52 14.07 17.11 -32.74
N ARG A 53 14.66 17.96 -33.55
CA ARG A 53 15.27 17.51 -34.80
C ARG A 53 16.34 16.43 -34.49
N PRO A 54 16.52 15.43 -35.35
CA PRO A 54 17.47 14.35 -35.13
C PRO A 54 18.88 14.84 -34.76
N ASP A 55 19.35 15.88 -35.42
CA ASP A 55 20.67 16.49 -35.17
C ASP A 55 20.81 17.06 -33.77
N ALA A 56 19.74 17.70 -33.24
CA ALA A 56 19.73 18.25 -31.89
C ALA A 56 19.76 17.15 -30.82
N LEU A 57 19.07 16.02 -31.06
CA LEU A 57 19.13 14.89 -30.15
C LEU A 57 20.49 14.18 -30.20
N ALA A 58 21.07 14.01 -31.43
CA ALA A 58 22.40 13.46 -31.62
C ALA A 58 23.46 14.30 -30.87
N ALA A 59 23.36 15.65 -30.92
CA ALA A 59 24.28 16.52 -30.20
C ALA A 59 24.17 16.31 -28.67
N ARG A 60 22.97 16.09 -28.13
CA ARG A 60 22.77 15.80 -26.69
C ARG A 60 23.39 14.43 -26.32
N ILE A 61 23.25 13.41 -27.15
CA ILE A 61 23.88 12.11 -26.91
C ILE A 61 25.43 12.23 -26.94
N GLU A 62 25.99 13.08 -27.81
CA GLU A 62 27.43 13.37 -27.80
C GLU A 62 27.87 14.12 -26.54
N GLN A 63 27.07 15.05 -26.03
CA GLN A 63 27.34 15.67 -24.72
C GLN A 63 27.37 14.64 -23.61
N ALA A 64 26.40 13.70 -23.60
CA ALA A 64 26.39 12.61 -22.64
C ALA A 64 27.63 11.69 -22.80
N ARG A 65 28.07 11.44 -24.04
CA ARG A 65 29.26 10.62 -24.32
C ARG A 65 30.54 11.30 -23.82
N ALA A 66 30.64 12.60 -23.99
CA ALA A 66 31.78 13.39 -23.48
C ALA A 66 31.83 13.41 -21.94
N ALA A 67 30.64 13.47 -21.28
CA ALA A 67 30.55 13.45 -19.83
C ALA A 67 30.78 12.04 -19.24
N LEU A 68 30.14 11.04 -19.84
CA LEU A 68 30.21 9.62 -19.41
C LEU A 68 29.80 8.71 -20.58
N PRO A 69 30.73 7.93 -21.19
CA PRO A 69 30.38 7.02 -22.30
C PRO A 69 29.27 6.02 -21.96
N GLY A 70 29.22 5.51 -20.73
CA GLY A 70 28.20 4.60 -20.25
C GLY A 70 26.79 5.24 -20.26
N LEU A 71 26.68 6.53 -19.97
CA LEU A 71 25.41 7.26 -20.04
C LEU A 71 24.89 7.35 -21.47
N ALA A 72 25.76 7.70 -22.43
CA ALA A 72 25.38 7.75 -23.84
C ALA A 72 24.85 6.40 -24.33
N ASN A 73 25.54 5.31 -23.99
CA ASN A 73 25.14 3.94 -24.37
C ASN A 73 23.78 3.56 -23.71
N SER A 74 23.53 3.96 -22.46
CA SER A 74 22.27 3.68 -21.79
C SER A 74 21.12 4.53 -22.34
N LEU A 75 21.37 5.80 -22.68
CA LEU A 75 20.40 6.68 -23.34
C LEU A 75 19.97 6.16 -24.71
N GLN A 76 20.91 5.61 -25.50
CA GLN A 76 20.62 5.02 -26.82
C GLN A 76 19.70 3.79 -26.76
N ARG A 77 19.54 3.15 -25.59
CA ARG A 77 18.57 2.05 -25.38
C ARG A 77 17.14 2.53 -25.12
N LEU A 78 16.96 3.83 -24.84
CA LEU A 78 15.68 4.46 -24.70
C LEU A 78 15.10 4.78 -26.08
N ASP A 79 13.77 4.87 -26.16
CA ASP A 79 13.13 5.37 -27.39
C ASP A 79 13.30 6.89 -27.53
N LEU A 80 12.89 7.40 -28.69
CA LEU A 80 13.05 8.82 -29.02
C LEU A 80 12.31 9.76 -28.04
N TRP A 81 11.12 9.36 -27.57
CA TRP A 81 10.34 10.14 -26.59
C TRP A 81 11.01 10.14 -25.23
N GLN A 82 11.48 8.99 -24.79
CA GLN A 82 12.21 8.82 -23.54
C GLN A 82 13.53 9.60 -23.54
N GLN A 83 14.30 9.52 -24.64
CA GLN A 83 15.54 10.28 -24.82
C GLN A 83 15.26 11.80 -24.76
N THR A 84 14.23 12.24 -25.47
CA THR A 84 13.84 13.65 -25.52
C THR A 84 13.49 14.19 -24.13
N ALA A 85 12.68 13.46 -23.37
CA ALA A 85 12.30 13.85 -22.02
C ALA A 85 13.48 13.82 -21.03
N ALA A 86 14.31 12.78 -21.07
CA ALA A 86 15.45 12.63 -20.17
C ALA A 86 16.53 13.69 -20.38
N THR A 87 16.76 14.11 -21.64
CA THR A 87 17.83 15.05 -22.02
C THR A 87 17.31 16.46 -22.31
N THR A 88 16.09 16.80 -21.94
CA THR A 88 15.50 18.11 -22.23
C THR A 88 16.35 19.25 -21.67
N PRO A 89 16.59 20.32 -22.46
CA PRO A 89 17.24 21.54 -21.97
C PRO A 89 16.30 22.44 -21.14
N ALA A 90 14.99 22.12 -21.14
CA ALA A 90 14.02 22.88 -20.38
C ALA A 90 14.38 22.90 -18.88
N THR A 91 14.36 24.07 -18.28
CA THR A 91 14.61 24.25 -16.85
C THR A 91 13.43 23.76 -16.01
N ARG A 92 12.23 23.71 -16.60
CA ARG A 92 11.01 23.22 -15.98
C ARG A 92 10.26 22.33 -16.96
N ALA A 93 10.07 21.06 -16.60
CA ALA A 93 9.45 20.07 -17.46
C ALA A 93 8.46 19.19 -16.70
N VAL A 94 7.34 18.88 -17.34
CA VAL A 94 6.35 17.93 -16.86
C VAL A 94 6.14 16.84 -17.92
N VAL A 95 6.30 15.58 -17.55
CA VAL A 95 6.20 14.42 -18.44
C VAL A 95 4.91 13.65 -18.14
N ARG A 96 4.01 13.58 -19.11
CA ARG A 96 2.85 12.71 -19.08
C ARG A 96 3.27 11.34 -19.60
N ALA A 97 3.54 10.44 -18.69
CA ALA A 97 4.06 9.12 -18.99
C ALA A 97 2.97 8.08 -18.84
N GLN A 98 2.51 7.52 -19.91
CA GLN A 98 1.48 6.51 -19.89
C GLN A 98 1.93 5.22 -19.18
N VAL A 99 0.97 4.37 -18.84
CA VAL A 99 1.25 3.08 -18.20
C VAL A 99 2.28 2.27 -18.98
N GLY A 100 3.24 1.65 -18.29
CA GLY A 100 4.26 0.80 -18.93
C GLY A 100 5.22 1.54 -19.88
N SER A 101 5.29 2.87 -19.85
CA SER A 101 6.15 3.70 -20.72
C SER A 101 7.59 3.85 -20.24
N GLY A 102 7.98 3.19 -19.16
CA GLY A 102 9.35 3.28 -18.63
C GLY A 102 9.64 4.56 -17.85
N LYS A 103 8.65 5.14 -17.16
CA LYS A 103 8.78 6.33 -16.29
C LYS A 103 10.06 6.34 -15.44
N THR A 104 10.29 5.25 -14.70
CA THR A 104 11.45 5.12 -13.82
C THR A 104 12.78 5.14 -14.57
N ALA A 105 12.79 4.63 -15.80
CA ALA A 105 14.00 4.69 -16.66
C ALA A 105 14.28 6.13 -17.08
N VAL A 106 13.26 6.87 -17.52
CA VAL A 106 13.41 8.28 -17.91
C VAL A 106 13.86 9.12 -16.71
N LEU A 107 13.27 8.88 -15.54
CA LEU A 107 13.61 9.60 -14.32
C LEU A 107 15.06 9.35 -13.88
N ALA A 108 15.52 8.10 -13.89
CA ALA A 108 16.92 7.78 -13.58
C ALA A 108 17.90 8.43 -14.56
N HIS A 109 17.60 8.39 -15.86
CA HIS A 109 18.45 9.04 -16.87
C HIS A 109 18.39 10.57 -16.77
N ARG A 110 17.26 11.15 -16.36
CA ARG A 110 17.19 12.60 -16.08
C ARG A 110 18.10 13.00 -14.92
N VAL A 111 18.06 12.26 -13.81
CA VAL A 111 18.95 12.52 -12.67
C VAL A 111 20.42 12.42 -13.09
N LEU A 112 20.79 11.37 -13.84
CA LEU A 112 22.17 11.23 -14.36
C LEU A 112 22.53 12.35 -15.33
N TRP A 113 21.62 12.78 -16.20
CA TRP A 113 21.84 13.90 -17.10
C TRP A 113 22.11 15.19 -16.33
N LEU A 114 21.30 15.47 -15.31
CA LEU A 114 21.47 16.65 -14.45
C LEU A 114 22.80 16.62 -13.70
N HIS A 115 23.21 15.44 -13.23
CA HIS A 115 24.46 15.26 -12.50
C HIS A 115 25.70 15.31 -13.42
N MET A 116 25.75 14.44 -14.41
CA MET A 116 26.96 14.21 -15.21
C MET A 116 27.15 15.25 -16.34
N VAL A 117 26.06 15.76 -16.92
CA VAL A 117 26.14 16.70 -18.06
C VAL A 117 25.95 18.14 -17.61
N GLN A 118 25.04 18.41 -16.66
CA GLN A 118 24.80 19.77 -16.17
C GLN A 118 25.59 20.10 -14.90
N GLY A 119 26.33 19.15 -14.33
CA GLY A 119 27.21 19.38 -13.17
C GLY A 119 26.51 19.63 -11.85
N ILE A 120 25.22 19.27 -11.73
CA ILE A 120 24.47 19.45 -10.48
C ILE A 120 24.86 18.31 -9.51
N ALA A 121 25.34 18.66 -8.32
CA ALA A 121 25.69 17.69 -7.31
C ALA A 121 24.46 16.93 -6.81
N LEU A 122 24.59 15.60 -6.54
CA LEU A 122 23.47 14.76 -6.07
C LEU A 122 22.90 15.27 -4.74
N GLU A 123 23.74 15.79 -3.85
CA GLU A 123 23.35 16.38 -2.56
C GLU A 123 22.45 17.62 -2.70
N GLN A 124 22.48 18.28 -3.88
CA GLN A 124 21.66 19.43 -4.22
C GLN A 124 20.36 19.05 -4.94
N MET A 125 20.14 17.75 -5.17
CA MET A 125 18.94 17.26 -5.84
C MET A 125 17.92 16.73 -4.82
N ALA A 126 16.69 17.24 -4.86
CA ALA A 126 15.55 16.64 -4.18
C ALA A 126 14.82 15.72 -5.17
N VAL A 127 14.88 14.40 -4.96
CA VAL A 127 14.24 13.40 -5.82
C VAL A 127 13.18 12.66 -5.02
N THR A 128 11.92 12.84 -5.41
CA THR A 128 10.80 12.32 -4.64
C THR A 128 10.05 11.22 -5.40
N THR A 129 9.67 10.17 -4.68
CA THR A 129 8.86 9.07 -5.18
C THR A 129 7.68 8.81 -4.22
N PHE A 130 6.68 8.05 -4.66
CA PHE A 130 5.50 7.80 -3.84
C PHE A 130 5.75 6.83 -2.67
N THR A 131 6.72 5.91 -2.80
CA THR A 131 7.02 4.92 -1.76
C THR A 131 8.53 4.85 -1.46
N THR A 132 8.88 4.48 -0.23
CA THR A 132 10.28 4.26 0.17
C THR A 132 10.97 3.19 -0.68
N ARG A 133 10.22 2.15 -1.07
CA ARG A 133 10.72 1.10 -1.97
C ARG A 133 11.10 1.65 -3.36
N ALA A 134 10.23 2.47 -3.95
CA ALA A 134 10.52 3.08 -5.26
C ALA A 134 11.76 3.98 -5.18
N ALA A 135 11.92 4.72 -4.07
CA ALA A 135 13.11 5.52 -3.82
C ALA A 135 14.38 4.66 -3.73
N ALA A 136 14.34 3.58 -2.95
CA ALA A 136 15.47 2.65 -2.83
C ALA A 136 15.83 2.01 -4.19
N GLN A 137 14.86 1.53 -4.94
CA GLN A 137 15.07 0.98 -6.29
C GLN A 137 15.66 2.01 -7.26
N LEU A 138 15.25 3.28 -7.16
CA LEU A 138 15.83 4.34 -7.97
C LEU A 138 17.29 4.59 -7.58
N VAL A 139 17.60 4.67 -6.29
CA VAL A 139 18.96 4.86 -5.76
C VAL A 139 19.85 3.69 -6.19
N ASP A 140 19.42 2.44 -6.03
CA ASP A 140 20.16 1.25 -6.46
C ASP A 140 20.47 1.32 -7.96
N ARG A 141 19.48 1.69 -8.77
CA ARG A 141 19.66 1.86 -10.21
C ARG A 141 20.67 2.94 -10.55
N LEU A 142 20.64 4.07 -9.84
CA LEU A 142 21.59 5.17 -10.04
C LEU A 142 23.01 4.73 -9.67
N ILE A 143 23.18 4.03 -8.53
CA ILE A 143 24.49 3.51 -8.11
C ILE A 143 25.09 2.58 -9.17
N HIS A 144 24.27 1.73 -9.78
CA HIS A 144 24.75 0.82 -10.86
C HIS A 144 25.10 1.54 -12.18
N LEU A 145 24.58 2.75 -12.38
CA LEU A 145 24.84 3.54 -13.60
C LEU A 145 25.94 4.59 -13.41
N LEU A 146 26.28 4.93 -12.18
CA LEU A 146 27.38 5.86 -11.86
C LEU A 146 28.73 5.18 -12.06
N PRO A 147 29.77 5.91 -12.52
CA PRO A 147 31.11 5.36 -12.75
C PRO A 147 31.84 5.03 -11.44
N GLU A 148 31.53 5.75 -10.38
CA GLU A 148 32.14 5.61 -9.07
C GLU A 148 31.05 5.61 -7.98
N PRO A 149 31.29 4.92 -6.85
CA PRO A 149 30.38 4.98 -5.73
C PRO A 149 30.19 6.43 -5.26
N PRO A 150 28.94 6.88 -5.06
CA PRO A 150 28.68 8.24 -4.61
C PRO A 150 29.18 8.47 -3.17
N ALA A 151 29.48 9.73 -2.84
CA ALA A 151 29.90 10.11 -1.51
C ALA A 151 28.82 9.80 -0.45
N ALA A 152 29.23 9.59 0.78
CA ALA A 152 28.28 9.43 1.90
C ALA A 152 27.35 10.66 1.98
N GLY A 153 26.03 10.41 2.02
CA GLY A 153 25.03 11.48 2.05
C GLY A 153 24.62 12.05 0.68
N ALA A 154 25.19 11.57 -0.43
CA ALA A 154 24.83 12.02 -1.78
C ALA A 154 23.33 11.96 -2.07
N PHE A 155 22.65 10.96 -1.53
CA PHE A 155 21.20 10.74 -1.71
C PHE A 155 20.36 11.21 -0.51
N ARG A 156 20.83 12.17 0.31
CA ARG A 156 20.12 12.62 1.51
C ARG A 156 18.70 13.15 1.27
N LEU A 157 18.44 13.69 0.08
CA LEU A 157 17.12 14.21 -0.33
C LEU A 157 16.43 13.30 -1.37
N PHE A 158 16.80 12.01 -1.43
CA PHE A 158 16.13 11.01 -2.26
C PHE A 158 15.22 10.17 -1.38
N GLY A 159 13.90 10.23 -1.61
CA GLY A 159 12.97 9.53 -0.74
C GLY A 159 11.51 9.81 -1.10
N THR A 160 10.61 9.54 -0.16
CA THR A 160 9.24 10.04 -0.26
C THR A 160 9.22 11.54 0.00
N LEU A 161 8.18 12.24 -0.47
CA LEU A 161 8.06 13.68 -0.23
C LEU A 161 8.10 14.02 1.26
N HIS A 162 7.51 13.17 2.12
CA HIS A 162 7.58 13.31 3.57
C HIS A 162 9.01 13.14 4.13
N ALA A 163 9.78 12.19 3.59
CA ALA A 163 11.17 11.99 4.01
C ALA A 163 12.03 13.20 3.63
N VAL A 164 11.86 13.73 2.41
CA VAL A 164 12.54 14.94 1.94
C VAL A 164 12.15 16.16 2.80
N ALA A 165 10.85 16.35 3.06
CA ALA A 165 10.35 17.40 3.94
C ALA A 165 10.98 17.34 5.34
N ARG A 166 11.00 16.14 5.94
CA ARG A 166 11.64 15.91 7.24
C ARG A 166 13.12 16.28 7.23
N THR A 167 13.87 15.81 6.23
CA THR A 167 15.32 16.09 6.12
C THR A 167 15.56 17.58 5.98
N LEU A 168 14.80 18.29 5.14
CA LEU A 168 14.92 19.74 4.97
C LEU A 168 14.61 20.50 6.27
N LEU A 169 13.56 20.11 7.00
CA LEU A 169 13.19 20.74 8.28
C LEU A 169 14.22 20.46 9.40
N GLN A 170 14.93 19.34 9.35
CA GLN A 170 15.93 18.99 10.36
C GLN A 170 17.30 19.63 10.12
N SER A 171 17.65 19.92 8.86
CA SER A 171 19.01 20.35 8.52
C SER A 171 19.14 21.65 7.73
N ASP A 172 18.13 22.04 6.93
CA ASP A 172 18.29 23.10 5.95
C ASP A 172 17.32 24.29 6.14
N LEU A 173 16.20 24.10 6.84
CA LEU A 173 15.15 25.09 6.98
C LEU A 173 15.05 25.63 8.41
N ASP A 174 14.83 26.93 8.53
CA ASP A 174 14.60 27.58 9.82
C ASP A 174 13.14 27.38 10.28
N LEU A 175 12.99 26.97 11.53
CA LEU A 175 11.70 26.76 12.20
C LEU A 175 11.28 27.95 13.07
N GLN A 176 12.06 29.07 13.10
CA GLN A 176 11.71 30.24 13.89
C GLN A 176 10.32 30.76 13.55
N GLY A 177 9.52 31.04 14.56
CA GLY A 177 8.15 31.56 14.38
C GLY A 177 7.11 30.54 13.95
N SER A 178 7.50 29.29 13.63
CA SER A 178 6.56 28.23 13.21
C SER A 178 5.79 27.58 14.37
N GLY A 179 6.28 27.78 15.60
CA GLY A 179 5.78 27.07 16.78
C GLY A 179 6.38 25.67 17.00
N TRP A 180 7.36 25.29 16.18
CA TRP A 180 8.12 24.05 16.29
C TRP A 180 9.57 24.33 16.64
N GLN A 181 10.23 23.35 17.25
CA GLN A 181 11.64 23.45 17.63
C GLN A 181 12.49 22.43 16.85
N PRO A 182 13.78 22.72 16.61
CA PRO A 182 14.72 21.73 16.07
C PRO A 182 14.72 20.46 16.92
N GLY A 183 14.92 19.29 16.27
CA GLY A 183 14.88 18.01 16.97
C GLY A 183 13.47 17.49 17.25
N PHE A 184 12.46 17.97 16.52
CA PHE A 184 11.09 17.47 16.63
C PHE A 184 10.98 15.97 16.35
N GLY A 185 10.06 15.30 17.06
CA GLY A 185 9.68 13.92 16.79
C GLY A 185 8.71 13.80 15.61
N VAL A 186 8.54 12.60 15.06
CA VAL A 186 7.53 12.30 14.04
C VAL A 186 6.49 11.36 14.61
N LEU A 187 5.23 11.73 14.47
CA LEU A 187 4.08 11.00 14.95
C LEU A 187 3.48 10.20 13.79
N ASP A 188 3.50 8.88 13.91
CA ASP A 188 2.85 7.99 12.95
C ASP A 188 1.32 7.92 13.18
N GLU A 189 0.63 7.13 12.36
CA GLU A 189 -0.83 6.98 12.45
C GLU A 189 -1.25 6.39 13.81
N ALA A 190 -0.49 5.41 14.33
CA ALA A 190 -0.78 4.77 15.60
C ALA A 190 -0.58 5.75 16.78
N GLY A 191 0.53 6.48 16.80
CA GLY A 191 0.79 7.53 17.79
C GLY A 191 -0.21 8.69 17.71
N SER A 192 -0.62 9.08 16.49
CA SER A 192 -1.68 10.07 16.28
C SER A 192 -3.00 9.62 16.89
N LEU A 193 -3.40 8.36 16.66
CA LEU A 193 -4.63 7.80 17.24
C LEU A 193 -4.57 7.72 18.76
N GLU A 194 -3.43 7.33 19.32
CA GLU A 194 -3.21 7.26 20.78
C GLU A 194 -3.31 8.65 21.42
N MET A 195 -2.68 9.65 20.84
CA MET A 195 -2.77 11.05 21.29
C MET A 195 -4.23 11.54 21.24
N LEU A 196 -4.95 11.28 20.14
CA LEU A 196 -6.36 11.62 20.00
C LEU A 196 -7.23 10.93 21.07
N GLN A 197 -7.03 9.63 21.34
CA GLN A 197 -7.74 8.90 22.38
C GLN A 197 -7.49 9.49 23.77
N THR A 198 -6.27 9.95 24.01
CA THR A 198 -5.89 10.57 25.27
C THR A 198 -6.61 11.92 25.44
N LEU A 199 -6.60 12.75 24.40
CA LEU A 199 -7.29 14.05 24.41
C LEU A 199 -8.81 13.92 24.59
N VAL A 200 -9.45 12.96 23.92
CA VAL A 200 -10.87 12.67 24.09
C VAL A 200 -11.20 12.29 25.54
N ARG A 201 -10.38 11.45 26.18
CA ARG A 201 -10.56 11.06 27.58
C ARG A 201 -10.34 12.22 28.55
N GLN A 202 -9.26 13.00 28.34
CA GLN A 202 -8.88 14.12 29.21
C GLN A 202 -9.93 15.24 29.22
N HIS A 203 -10.53 15.51 28.06
CA HIS A 203 -11.47 16.59 27.86
C HIS A 203 -12.94 16.15 27.81
N SER A 204 -13.20 14.84 28.03
CA SER A 204 -14.56 14.26 28.04
C SER A 204 -15.36 14.59 26.77
N LEU A 205 -14.70 14.58 25.59
CA LEU A 205 -15.34 14.89 24.32
C LEU A 205 -16.23 13.74 23.84
N ASP A 206 -17.46 14.02 23.37
CA ASP A 206 -18.38 13.01 22.80
C ASP A 206 -18.11 12.80 21.30
N VAL A 207 -16.95 12.24 20.98
CA VAL A 207 -16.56 11.93 19.60
C VAL A 207 -16.71 10.43 19.35
N LYS A 208 -17.67 10.06 18.49
CA LYS A 208 -17.95 8.66 18.12
C LYS A 208 -17.01 8.18 17.01
N PHE A 209 -16.88 6.85 16.89
CA PHE A 209 -16.09 6.17 15.84
C PHE A 209 -14.58 6.48 15.86
N PRO A 210 -13.84 6.06 16.91
CA PRO A 210 -12.41 6.31 17.05
C PRO A 210 -11.57 5.91 15.82
N ALA A 211 -11.89 4.79 15.16
CA ALA A 211 -11.19 4.31 13.95
C ALA A 211 -11.32 5.26 12.73
N GLN A 212 -12.21 6.25 12.79
CA GLN A 212 -12.43 7.22 11.71
C GLN A 212 -11.95 8.63 12.08
N TRP A 213 -11.40 8.84 13.27
CA TRP A 213 -11.03 10.19 13.71
C TRP A 213 -10.01 10.84 12.81
N LEU A 214 -8.93 10.15 12.46
CA LEU A 214 -7.89 10.70 11.59
C LEU A 214 -8.47 11.15 10.25
N SER A 215 -9.17 10.28 9.54
CA SER A 215 -9.78 10.64 8.24
C SER A 215 -10.83 11.75 8.34
N ARG A 216 -11.50 11.90 9.47
CA ARG A 216 -12.45 12.99 9.72
C ARG A 216 -11.74 14.32 9.99
N LEU A 217 -10.63 14.28 10.73
CA LEU A 217 -9.78 15.46 10.96
C LEU A 217 -9.14 15.94 9.66
N ASP A 218 -8.64 15.02 8.84
CA ASP A 218 -8.13 15.31 7.49
C ASP A 218 -9.23 15.93 6.61
N GLY A 219 -10.45 15.40 6.68
CA GLY A 219 -11.62 15.96 6.00
C GLY A 219 -11.91 17.40 6.42
N LEU A 220 -11.85 17.71 7.71
CA LEU A 220 -12.02 19.08 8.23
C LEU A 220 -10.92 20.02 7.73
N ALA A 221 -9.66 19.58 7.77
CA ALA A 221 -8.52 20.34 7.30
C ALA A 221 -8.62 20.67 5.79
N LEU A 222 -9.23 19.76 5.01
CA LEU A 222 -9.49 19.95 3.57
C LEU A 222 -10.79 20.71 3.27
N GLY A 223 -11.53 21.18 4.30
CA GLY A 223 -12.82 21.88 4.13
C GLY A 223 -13.94 20.97 3.59
N LYS A 224 -13.79 19.65 3.65
CA LYS A 224 -14.84 18.71 3.23
C LYS A 224 -15.96 18.71 4.28
N PRO A 225 -17.24 18.83 3.88
CA PRO A 225 -18.33 18.73 4.82
C PRO A 225 -18.32 17.35 5.47
N VAL A 226 -18.17 17.31 6.78
CA VAL A 226 -18.33 16.09 7.57
C VAL A 226 -19.81 15.67 7.40
N ARG A 227 -20.07 14.50 6.82
CA ARG A 227 -21.45 14.01 6.63
C ARG A 227 -22.17 14.02 7.99
N ARG A 228 -23.19 14.85 8.10
CA ARG A 228 -24.06 14.94 9.26
C ARG A 228 -24.84 13.62 9.44
N GLY A 229 -24.28 12.68 10.18
CA GLY A 229 -25.10 11.66 10.83
C GLY A 229 -25.48 12.23 12.19
N ASN A 230 -26.73 12.08 12.64
CA ASN A 230 -27.36 12.46 13.92
C ASN A 230 -26.42 12.79 15.11
N MET A 231 -25.53 13.77 14.98
CA MET A 231 -24.52 14.08 16.00
C MET A 231 -24.62 15.53 16.46
N ARG A 232 -24.73 15.71 17.76
CA ARG A 232 -24.46 16.95 18.47
C ARG A 232 -22.98 17.33 18.54
N SER A 233 -22.10 16.68 17.76
CA SER A 233 -20.66 16.62 17.98
C SER A 233 -19.77 17.21 16.88
N ASP A 234 -20.28 18.12 16.04
CA ASP A 234 -19.39 18.84 15.12
C ASP A 234 -18.47 19.80 15.91
N ASP A 235 -18.99 20.38 17.01
CA ASP A 235 -18.21 21.24 17.91
C ASP A 235 -17.12 20.45 18.65
N ASP A 236 -17.41 19.23 19.12
CA ASP A 236 -16.45 18.37 19.82
C ASP A 236 -15.36 17.87 18.88
N LEU A 237 -15.68 17.61 17.60
CA LEU A 237 -14.68 17.24 16.60
C LEU A 237 -13.77 18.41 16.26
N GLN A 238 -14.32 19.60 16.14
CA GLN A 238 -13.54 20.82 15.93
C GLN A 238 -12.62 21.09 17.12
N GLN A 239 -13.12 20.99 18.35
CA GLN A 239 -12.30 21.10 19.56
C GLN A 239 -11.21 20.03 19.62
N LEU A 240 -11.51 18.78 19.21
CA LEU A 240 -10.50 17.73 19.14
C LEU A 240 -9.40 18.08 18.14
N ALA A 241 -9.75 18.62 16.96
CA ALA A 241 -8.78 19.05 15.95
C ALA A 241 -7.83 20.12 16.48
N GLU A 242 -8.39 21.15 17.14
CA GLU A 242 -7.63 22.26 17.72
C GLU A 242 -6.70 21.81 18.84
N ARG A 243 -7.21 20.96 19.76
CA ARG A 243 -6.42 20.39 20.85
C ARG A 243 -5.32 19.45 20.35
N PHE A 244 -5.61 18.65 19.35
CA PHE A 244 -4.64 17.76 18.73
C PHE A 244 -3.49 18.54 18.07
N ALA A 245 -3.82 19.65 17.39
CA ALA A 245 -2.80 20.55 16.83
C ALA A 245 -1.97 21.25 17.92
N ALA A 246 -2.60 21.69 19.01
CA ALA A 246 -1.91 22.32 20.13
C ALA A 246 -1.01 21.35 20.88
N GLU A 247 -1.47 20.12 21.14
CA GLU A 247 -0.72 19.07 21.85
C GLU A 247 0.52 18.66 21.07
N ARG A 248 0.41 18.49 19.74
CA ARG A 248 1.57 18.18 18.91
C ARG A 248 2.65 19.27 18.97
N ARG A 249 2.26 20.55 18.98
CA ARG A 249 3.21 21.67 19.14
C ARG A 249 3.83 21.69 20.52
N LEU A 250 3.03 21.47 21.57
CA LEU A 250 3.50 21.45 22.95
C LEU A 250 4.53 20.34 23.18
N THR A 251 4.28 19.17 22.61
CA THR A 251 5.17 17.99 22.71
C THR A 251 6.26 17.96 21.65
N ASN A 252 6.30 18.95 20.77
CA ASN A 252 7.25 19.08 19.65
C ASN A 252 7.29 17.80 18.76
N VAL A 253 6.12 17.25 18.40
CA VAL A 253 6.00 16.11 17.48
C VAL A 253 5.12 16.47 16.30
N MET A 254 5.61 16.28 15.09
CA MET A 254 4.90 16.55 13.83
C MET A 254 4.25 15.26 13.30
N ASN A 255 3.01 15.33 12.86
CA ASN A 255 2.45 14.29 12.01
C ASN A 255 2.90 14.49 10.55
N PHE A 256 2.51 13.58 9.65
CA PHE A 256 2.91 13.67 8.24
C PHE A 256 2.41 14.93 7.54
N ASP A 257 1.21 15.40 7.86
CA ASP A 257 0.66 16.65 7.29
C ASP A 257 1.42 17.88 7.80
N ASP A 258 1.78 17.90 9.09
CA ASP A 258 2.61 18.97 9.64
C ASP A 258 3.97 19.07 8.91
N LEU A 259 4.63 17.92 8.65
CA LEU A 259 5.89 17.90 7.90
C LEU A 259 5.76 18.57 6.53
N ILE A 260 4.74 18.22 5.77
CA ILE A 260 4.49 18.78 4.44
C ILE A 260 4.15 20.28 4.51
N CYS A 261 3.25 20.65 5.40
CA CYS A 261 2.82 22.05 5.54
C CYS A 261 3.95 22.95 6.02
N GLN A 262 4.73 22.51 7.03
CA GLN A 262 5.83 23.29 7.58
C GLN A 262 7.00 23.42 6.60
N ALA A 263 7.36 22.33 5.90
CA ALA A 263 8.38 22.39 4.86
C ALA A 263 7.97 23.35 3.73
N GLY A 264 6.71 23.30 3.29
CA GLY A 264 6.18 24.19 2.26
C GLY A 264 6.22 25.67 2.70
N ALA A 265 5.79 25.97 3.93
CA ALA A 265 5.81 27.33 4.48
C ALA A 265 7.25 27.84 4.67
N ALA A 266 8.14 27.03 5.25
CA ALA A 266 9.53 27.38 5.46
C ALA A 266 10.29 27.57 4.13
N MET A 267 10.03 26.74 3.11
CA MET A 267 10.60 26.93 1.77
C MET A 267 10.15 28.23 1.11
N ALA A 268 8.91 28.65 1.30
CA ALA A 268 8.40 29.88 0.73
C ALA A 268 9.07 31.16 1.32
N THR A 269 9.47 31.10 2.59
CA THR A 269 10.05 32.25 3.33
C THR A 269 11.55 32.14 3.54
N SER A 270 12.16 31.00 3.29
CA SER A 270 13.58 30.73 3.59
C SER A 270 14.54 31.53 2.72
N LEU A 271 15.65 31.91 3.32
CA LEU A 271 16.87 32.39 2.64
C LEU A 271 17.84 31.22 2.34
N ALA A 272 17.42 29.96 2.57
CA ALA A 272 18.24 28.78 2.31
C ALA A 272 18.76 28.72 0.86
N PRO A 273 19.91 28.07 0.60
CA PRO A 273 20.44 27.89 -0.75
C PRO A 273 19.40 27.30 -1.69
N LEU A 274 19.45 27.71 -2.96
CA LEU A 274 18.63 27.11 -4.00
C LEU A 274 19.02 25.64 -4.20
N LEU A 275 18.02 24.79 -4.35
CA LEU A 275 18.25 23.42 -4.81
C LEU A 275 18.75 23.44 -6.25
N GLY A 276 19.70 22.56 -6.58
CA GLY A 276 20.16 22.38 -7.95
C GLY A 276 19.06 21.81 -8.84
N ALA A 277 18.34 20.80 -8.33
CA ALA A 277 17.22 20.21 -9.05
C ALA A 277 16.14 19.65 -8.11
N VAL A 278 14.90 19.65 -8.59
CA VAL A 278 13.76 18.95 -7.99
C VAL A 278 13.18 17.98 -9.03
N VAL A 279 13.11 16.71 -8.68
CA VAL A 279 12.61 15.63 -9.55
C VAL A 279 11.49 14.91 -8.81
N VAL A 280 10.30 14.84 -9.42
CA VAL A 280 9.09 14.28 -8.79
C VAL A 280 8.55 13.11 -9.62
N ASP A 281 8.46 11.95 -9.00
CA ASP A 281 7.78 10.76 -9.58
C ASP A 281 6.34 10.67 -9.10
N GLU A 282 5.48 10.02 -9.89
CA GLU A 282 4.05 9.77 -9.60
C GLU A 282 3.28 11.05 -9.21
N LEU A 283 3.49 12.13 -9.96
CA LEU A 283 2.92 13.46 -9.68
C LEU A 283 1.40 13.43 -9.47
N GLN A 284 0.66 12.54 -10.15
CA GLN A 284 -0.80 12.42 -10.06
C GLN A 284 -1.30 11.99 -8.68
N ASP A 285 -0.44 11.48 -7.81
CA ASP A 285 -0.80 10.97 -6.48
C ASP A 285 -0.63 12.02 -5.37
N CYS A 286 -0.05 13.16 -5.70
CA CYS A 286 0.17 14.23 -4.73
C CYS A 286 -1.16 14.80 -4.19
N ALA A 287 -1.28 14.87 -2.87
CA ALA A 287 -2.34 15.59 -2.18
C ALA A 287 -2.15 17.11 -2.28
N PRO A 288 -3.16 17.96 -2.03
CA PRO A 288 -3.05 19.41 -2.18
C PRO A 288 -1.93 20.04 -1.36
N GLY A 289 -1.66 19.55 -0.15
CA GLY A 289 -0.52 19.98 0.68
C GLY A 289 0.81 19.64 0.03
N GLU A 290 0.93 18.42 -0.50
CA GLU A 290 2.12 17.94 -1.20
C GLU A 290 2.37 18.73 -2.49
N VAL A 291 1.32 19.09 -3.24
CA VAL A 291 1.43 19.94 -4.44
C VAL A 291 1.99 21.33 -4.08
N ARG A 292 1.52 21.93 -2.97
CA ARG A 292 2.07 23.22 -2.50
C ARG A 292 3.56 23.11 -2.15
N LEU A 293 3.97 22.03 -1.48
CA LEU A 293 5.38 21.78 -1.20
C LEU A 293 6.19 21.59 -2.49
N VAL A 294 5.69 20.81 -3.45
CA VAL A 294 6.34 20.63 -4.76
C VAL A 294 6.50 21.98 -5.48
N GLN A 295 5.48 22.84 -5.45
CA GLN A 295 5.56 24.20 -6.01
C GLN A 295 6.62 25.03 -5.33
N ALA A 296 6.67 25.05 -4.00
CA ALA A 296 7.67 25.79 -3.23
C ALA A 296 9.10 25.30 -3.53
N LEU A 297 9.30 23.97 -3.58
CA LEU A 297 10.59 23.37 -3.96
C LEU A 297 10.98 23.75 -5.39
N ALA A 298 10.05 23.66 -6.35
CA ALA A 298 10.29 24.00 -7.75
C ALA A 298 10.65 25.48 -7.94
N GLN A 299 10.03 26.38 -7.20
CA GLN A 299 10.34 27.82 -7.23
C GLN A 299 11.73 28.12 -6.66
N ARG A 300 12.22 27.25 -5.78
CA ARG A 300 13.54 27.35 -5.12
C ARG A 300 14.58 26.42 -5.74
N SER A 301 14.38 25.98 -6.97
CA SER A 301 15.32 25.12 -7.70
C SER A 301 15.68 25.68 -9.06
N SER A 302 16.90 25.37 -9.52
CA SER A 302 17.35 25.73 -10.87
C SER A 302 16.70 24.86 -11.96
N GLN A 303 16.39 23.60 -11.62
CA GLN A 303 15.79 22.62 -12.50
C GLN A 303 14.58 21.98 -11.83
N PHE A 304 13.48 21.85 -12.54
CA PHE A 304 12.30 21.11 -12.10
C PHE A 304 11.89 20.09 -13.15
N PHE A 305 11.68 18.85 -12.72
CA PHE A 305 11.24 17.78 -13.60
C PHE A 305 10.22 16.91 -12.86
N ALA A 306 9.02 16.78 -13.40
CA ALA A 306 7.99 15.91 -12.82
C ALA A 306 7.51 14.90 -13.85
N VAL A 307 7.24 13.67 -13.39
CA VAL A 307 6.71 12.61 -14.24
C VAL A 307 5.53 11.92 -13.56
N GLY A 308 4.57 11.45 -14.35
CA GLY A 308 3.44 10.69 -13.83
C GLY A 308 2.42 10.37 -14.91
N ASP A 309 1.36 9.67 -14.51
CA ASP A 309 0.26 9.25 -15.39
C ASP A 309 -1.09 9.70 -14.82
N PRO A 310 -1.74 10.73 -15.39
CA PRO A 310 -3.05 11.20 -14.92
C PRO A 310 -4.12 10.10 -14.90
N ASN A 311 -4.01 9.10 -15.79
CA ASN A 311 -4.94 7.97 -15.87
C ASN A 311 -4.75 6.96 -14.73
N GLN A 312 -3.68 7.07 -13.94
CA GLN A 312 -3.40 6.26 -12.75
C GLN A 312 -3.66 7.00 -11.43
N SER A 313 -4.34 8.16 -11.45
CA SER A 313 -4.75 8.87 -10.23
C SER A 313 -5.92 8.13 -9.57
N ILE A 314 -5.63 7.36 -8.51
CA ILE A 314 -6.57 6.48 -7.78
C ILE A 314 -6.57 6.72 -6.26
N TYR A 315 -6.07 7.87 -5.82
CA TYR A 315 -6.04 8.27 -4.41
C TYR A 315 -6.84 9.55 -4.14
N GLY A 316 -7.95 9.73 -4.88
CA GLY A 316 -8.85 10.88 -4.68
C GLY A 316 -9.40 10.98 -3.26
N TRP A 317 -9.58 9.84 -2.57
CA TRP A 317 -9.95 9.79 -1.16
C TRP A 317 -8.90 10.44 -0.22
N ARG A 318 -7.60 10.50 -0.63
CA ARG A 318 -6.54 11.28 0.03
C ARG A 318 -6.47 12.73 -0.44
N GLY A 319 -7.30 13.12 -1.42
CA GLY A 319 -7.33 14.44 -2.00
C GLY A 319 -6.49 14.61 -3.28
N SER A 320 -5.88 13.55 -3.81
CA SER A 320 -5.18 13.65 -5.09
C SER A 320 -6.13 14.00 -6.23
N ASN A 321 -5.62 14.76 -7.21
CA ASN A 321 -6.42 15.26 -8.32
C ASN A 321 -5.65 15.11 -9.63
N PRO A 322 -6.19 14.43 -10.66
CA PRO A 322 -5.52 14.30 -11.96
C PRO A 322 -5.25 15.65 -12.66
N ARG A 323 -5.92 16.74 -12.24
CA ARG A 323 -5.68 18.10 -12.75
C ARG A 323 -4.35 18.71 -12.30
N VAL A 324 -3.65 18.09 -11.35
CA VAL A 324 -2.35 18.56 -10.83
C VAL A 324 -1.33 18.81 -11.96
N PHE A 325 -1.38 18.04 -13.05
CA PHE A 325 -0.54 18.25 -14.23
C PHE A 325 -0.79 19.60 -14.89
N ASP A 326 -2.04 19.95 -15.13
CA ASP A 326 -2.41 21.21 -15.77
C ASP A 326 -2.15 22.40 -14.83
N GLU A 327 -2.41 22.23 -13.54
CA GLU A 327 -2.16 23.23 -12.50
C GLU A 327 -0.66 23.56 -12.38
N LEU A 328 0.21 22.55 -12.26
CA LEU A 328 1.66 22.76 -12.15
C LEU A 328 2.27 23.25 -13.45
N THR A 329 1.84 22.70 -14.60
CA THR A 329 2.30 23.16 -15.92
C THR A 329 2.03 24.65 -16.09
N THR A 330 0.84 25.12 -15.70
CA THR A 330 0.45 26.51 -15.84
C THR A 330 1.17 27.40 -14.81
N SER A 331 1.16 27.01 -13.54
CA SER A 331 1.72 27.84 -12.45
C SER A 331 3.24 27.96 -12.51
N LEU A 332 3.95 26.94 -12.97
CA LEU A 332 5.39 26.90 -13.09
C LEU A 332 5.90 27.15 -14.52
N GLN A 333 5.00 27.36 -15.49
CA GLN A 333 5.33 27.53 -16.92
C GLN A 333 6.22 26.40 -17.46
N CYS A 334 5.81 25.14 -17.23
CA CYS A 334 6.59 23.98 -17.62
C CYS A 334 6.39 23.62 -19.09
N ASP A 335 7.47 23.18 -19.76
CA ASP A 335 7.37 22.43 -21.01
C ASP A 335 6.76 21.04 -20.74
N THR A 336 5.90 20.58 -21.65
CA THR A 336 5.23 19.28 -21.50
C THR A 336 5.74 18.26 -22.49
N PHE A 337 5.97 17.05 -22.02
CA PHE A 337 6.42 15.90 -22.82
C PHE A 337 5.46 14.75 -22.63
N ASP A 338 5.26 13.92 -23.68
CA ASP A 338 4.46 12.70 -23.62
C ASP A 338 5.34 11.48 -23.80
N LEU A 339 5.06 10.38 -23.08
CA LEU A 339 5.63 9.05 -23.33
C LEU A 339 4.51 8.10 -23.76
N PRO A 340 4.23 7.99 -25.08
CA PRO A 340 3.06 7.27 -25.58
C PRO A 340 3.26 5.75 -25.66
N ASN A 341 4.51 5.27 -25.66
CA ASN A 341 4.83 3.87 -25.94
C ASN A 341 4.74 3.01 -24.67
N ASN A 342 4.04 1.88 -24.75
CA ASN A 342 3.95 0.90 -23.70
C ASN A 342 4.83 -0.31 -24.01
N TYR A 343 5.72 -0.65 -23.08
CA TYR A 343 6.66 -1.78 -23.19
C TYR A 343 6.24 -2.99 -22.36
N ARG A 344 5.13 -2.88 -21.61
CA ARG A 344 4.69 -3.89 -20.66
C ARG A 344 3.67 -4.85 -21.26
N SER A 345 2.56 -4.33 -21.73
CA SER A 345 1.35 -5.10 -22.04
C SER A 345 1.16 -5.31 -23.54
N THR A 346 0.48 -6.39 -23.92
CA THR A 346 0.10 -6.66 -25.30
C THR A 346 -0.94 -5.65 -25.82
N PRO A 347 -1.11 -5.50 -27.15
CA PRO A 347 -2.12 -4.59 -27.73
C PRO A 347 -3.53 -4.88 -27.26
N GLU A 348 -3.90 -6.14 -27.05
CA GLU A 348 -5.24 -6.55 -26.59
C GLU A 348 -5.51 -6.06 -25.17
N ILE A 349 -4.53 -6.20 -24.28
CA ILE A 349 -4.63 -5.72 -22.89
C ILE A 349 -4.80 -4.19 -22.88
N LEU A 350 -4.00 -3.48 -23.68
CA LEU A 350 -4.11 -2.02 -23.75
C LEU A 350 -5.43 -1.55 -24.34
N ALA A 351 -5.95 -2.23 -25.35
CA ALA A 351 -7.25 -1.91 -25.94
C ALA A 351 -8.40 -2.10 -24.92
N ALA A 352 -8.34 -3.17 -24.12
CA ALA A 352 -9.29 -3.40 -23.04
C ALA A 352 -9.15 -2.33 -21.92
N ALA A 353 -7.93 -2.00 -21.53
CA ALA A 353 -7.65 -0.98 -20.53
C ALA A 353 -8.11 0.42 -20.99
N GLN A 354 -7.86 0.79 -22.23
CA GLN A 354 -8.32 2.05 -22.80
C GLN A 354 -9.86 2.13 -22.86
N ALA A 355 -10.53 1.02 -23.19
CA ALA A 355 -11.99 0.94 -23.16
C ALA A 355 -12.55 1.13 -21.74
N ALA A 356 -11.85 0.67 -20.71
CA ALA A 356 -12.25 0.89 -19.31
C ALA A 356 -12.20 2.37 -18.91
N LEU A 357 -11.23 3.12 -19.38
CA LEU A 357 -11.16 4.57 -19.18
C LEU A 357 -12.30 5.31 -19.91
N GLY A 358 -12.67 4.84 -21.09
CA GLY A 358 -13.69 5.51 -21.90
C GLY A 358 -13.32 6.95 -22.24
N GLN A 359 -14.23 7.90 -21.97
CA GLN A 359 -14.05 9.32 -22.31
C GLN A 359 -13.15 10.09 -21.31
N ILE A 360 -12.84 9.51 -20.14
CA ILE A 360 -12.01 10.20 -19.16
C ILE A 360 -10.50 10.06 -19.43
N GLY A 361 -10.10 9.19 -20.36
CA GLY A 361 -8.71 8.97 -20.72
C GLY A 361 -8.03 10.25 -21.15
N GLN A 362 -6.86 10.52 -20.56
CA GLN A 362 -6.04 11.68 -20.87
C GLN A 362 -4.76 11.25 -21.58
N GLY A 363 -4.24 12.12 -22.47
CA GLY A 363 -3.01 11.88 -23.22
C GLY A 363 -3.23 11.30 -24.60
N SER A 364 -2.12 10.90 -25.25
CA SER A 364 -2.12 10.25 -26.56
C SER A 364 -2.62 8.81 -26.50
N ALA A 365 -2.93 8.21 -27.66
CA ALA A 365 -3.32 6.81 -27.74
C ALA A 365 -2.23 5.90 -27.15
N LEU A 366 -2.66 4.83 -26.46
CA LEU A 366 -1.75 3.82 -25.91
C LEU A 366 -1.18 2.96 -27.05
N ASN A 367 0.14 3.00 -27.23
CA ASN A 367 0.82 2.23 -28.28
C ASN A 367 1.62 1.10 -27.64
N SER A 368 1.22 -0.17 -27.87
CA SER A 368 2.06 -1.29 -27.47
C SER A 368 3.24 -1.44 -28.42
N THR A 369 4.42 -1.65 -27.86
CA THR A 369 5.62 -2.07 -28.63
C THR A 369 5.75 -3.58 -28.70
N ARG A 370 4.87 -4.33 -28.02
CA ARG A 370 4.87 -5.79 -27.98
C ARG A 370 4.06 -6.38 -29.15
N ALA A 371 4.38 -7.60 -29.50
CA ALA A 371 3.60 -8.36 -30.47
C ALA A 371 2.17 -8.62 -29.95
N THR A 372 1.27 -8.91 -30.89
CA THR A 372 -0.10 -9.38 -30.60
C THR A 372 -0.07 -10.59 -29.69
N GLY A 373 -0.85 -10.54 -28.63
CA GLY A 373 -0.96 -11.57 -27.61
C GLY A 373 -2.32 -12.29 -27.62
N THR A 374 -2.67 -12.87 -26.49
CA THR A 374 -3.98 -13.49 -26.28
C THR A 374 -5.04 -12.44 -26.00
N LYS A 375 -6.28 -12.67 -26.40
CA LYS A 375 -7.40 -11.82 -26.04
C LYS A 375 -7.62 -11.85 -24.53
N VAL A 376 -8.05 -10.72 -23.99
CA VAL A 376 -8.55 -10.64 -22.61
C VAL A 376 -9.78 -11.52 -22.45
N LEU A 377 -9.73 -12.46 -21.53
CA LEU A 377 -10.84 -13.38 -21.26
C LEU A 377 -11.80 -12.77 -20.24
N VAL A 378 -13.10 -12.69 -20.59
CA VAL A 378 -14.15 -12.28 -19.67
C VAL A 378 -15.00 -13.50 -19.35
N ILE A 379 -14.90 -14.01 -18.14
CA ILE A 379 -15.42 -15.32 -17.75
C ILE A 379 -16.55 -15.14 -16.73
N GLN A 380 -17.67 -15.82 -17.01
CA GLN A 380 -18.78 -15.97 -16.08
C GLN A 380 -18.55 -17.17 -15.18
N HIS A 381 -18.57 -16.95 -13.87
CA HIS A 381 -18.60 -18.03 -12.88
C HIS A 381 -19.95 -18.04 -12.16
N HIS A 382 -20.34 -19.23 -11.67
CA HIS A 382 -21.60 -19.34 -10.93
C HIS A 382 -21.47 -18.66 -9.55
N THR A 383 -20.40 -18.97 -8.83
CA THR A 383 -20.10 -18.41 -7.50
C THR A 383 -18.62 -18.06 -7.37
N PRO A 384 -18.21 -17.29 -6.35
CA PRO A 384 -16.79 -17.06 -6.02
C PRO A 384 -15.99 -18.33 -5.77
N GLN A 385 -16.64 -19.39 -5.23
CA GLN A 385 -16.02 -20.68 -4.99
C GLN A 385 -15.70 -21.39 -6.31
N HIS A 386 -16.61 -21.35 -7.29
CA HIS A 386 -16.34 -21.92 -8.62
C HIS A 386 -15.21 -21.18 -9.33
N GLU A 387 -15.14 -19.86 -9.19
CA GLU A 387 -13.99 -19.08 -9.66
C GLU A 387 -12.69 -19.59 -9.02
N ALA A 388 -12.65 -19.71 -7.69
CA ALA A 388 -11.45 -20.13 -6.98
C ALA A 388 -10.98 -21.54 -7.36
N MET A 389 -11.92 -22.48 -7.59
CA MET A 389 -11.61 -23.82 -8.10
C MET A 389 -11.02 -23.78 -9.51
N TYR A 390 -11.59 -22.96 -10.38
CA TYR A 390 -11.04 -22.72 -11.73
C TYR A 390 -9.63 -22.14 -11.65
N LEU A 391 -9.42 -21.10 -10.84
CA LEU A 391 -8.11 -20.45 -10.68
C LEU A 391 -7.05 -21.40 -10.14
N ALA A 392 -7.38 -22.28 -9.19
CA ALA A 392 -6.45 -23.25 -8.69
C ALA A 392 -5.89 -24.16 -9.80
N ARG A 393 -6.77 -24.68 -10.67
CA ARG A 393 -6.37 -25.49 -11.83
C ARG A 393 -5.58 -24.67 -12.84
N ARG A 394 -6.05 -23.46 -13.15
CA ARG A 394 -5.42 -22.57 -14.12
C ARG A 394 -3.99 -22.19 -13.71
N PHE A 395 -3.81 -21.81 -12.46
CA PHE A 395 -2.49 -21.44 -11.95
C PHE A 395 -1.54 -22.63 -11.85
N ALA A 396 -2.03 -23.81 -11.46
CA ALA A 396 -1.23 -25.02 -11.49
C ALA A 396 -0.72 -25.33 -12.90
N GLN A 397 -1.55 -25.19 -13.94
CA GLN A 397 -1.14 -25.37 -15.33
C GLN A 397 -0.09 -24.35 -15.78
N LEU A 398 -0.29 -23.06 -15.46
CA LEU A 398 0.68 -22.03 -15.79
C LEU A 398 2.03 -22.29 -15.13
N ASN A 399 2.01 -22.69 -13.86
CA ASN A 399 3.22 -23.02 -13.12
C ASN A 399 3.94 -24.26 -13.68
N GLN A 400 3.19 -25.31 -14.05
CA GLN A 400 3.76 -26.46 -14.77
C GLN A 400 4.35 -26.08 -16.13
N GLY A 401 3.80 -25.04 -16.77
CA GLY A 401 4.33 -24.44 -17.99
C GLY A 401 5.56 -23.54 -17.77
N GLY A 402 6.07 -23.43 -16.53
CA GLY A 402 7.27 -22.68 -16.19
C GLY A 402 7.04 -21.26 -15.67
N VAL A 403 5.78 -20.80 -15.53
CA VAL A 403 5.47 -19.50 -14.94
C VAL A 403 5.63 -19.58 -13.41
N ARG A 404 6.44 -18.71 -12.84
CA ARG A 404 6.64 -18.67 -11.39
C ARG A 404 5.36 -18.20 -10.68
N TRP A 405 5.07 -18.75 -9.50
CA TRP A 405 3.91 -18.34 -8.69
C TRP A 405 3.87 -16.84 -8.44
N SER A 406 5.01 -16.19 -8.22
CA SER A 406 5.13 -14.74 -8.01
C SER A 406 4.77 -13.88 -9.23
N GLN A 407 4.67 -14.47 -10.43
CA GLN A 407 4.24 -13.80 -11.67
C GLN A 407 2.72 -13.93 -11.94
N LEU A 408 2.02 -14.64 -11.07
CA LEU A 408 0.57 -14.79 -11.10
C LEU A 408 -0.08 -13.87 -10.06
N ALA A 409 -1.11 -13.13 -10.45
CA ALA A 409 -1.81 -12.25 -9.53
C ALA A 409 -3.33 -12.36 -9.65
N VAL A 410 -4.01 -12.33 -8.51
CA VAL A 410 -5.46 -12.12 -8.41
C VAL A 410 -5.71 -10.75 -7.81
N LEU A 411 -6.34 -9.87 -8.57
CA LEU A 411 -6.69 -8.53 -8.14
C LEU A 411 -8.20 -8.42 -7.91
N ALA A 412 -8.60 -7.86 -6.79
CA ALA A 412 -10.01 -7.63 -6.48
C ALA A 412 -10.25 -6.22 -5.94
N ARG A 413 -11.49 -5.77 -5.97
CA ARG A 413 -11.85 -4.45 -5.44
C ARG A 413 -11.78 -4.40 -3.91
N THR A 414 -12.08 -5.51 -3.25
CA THR A 414 -12.15 -5.59 -1.79
C THR A 414 -11.32 -6.76 -1.24
N ARG A 415 -10.78 -6.58 -0.04
CA ARG A 415 -10.08 -7.66 0.70
C ARG A 415 -11.00 -8.87 0.98
N ARG A 416 -12.31 -8.63 1.12
CA ARG A 416 -13.29 -9.68 1.37
C ARG A 416 -13.40 -10.68 0.20
N GLN A 417 -13.32 -10.18 -1.04
CA GLN A 417 -13.29 -11.05 -2.23
C GLN A 417 -12.03 -11.93 -2.22
N LEU A 418 -10.88 -11.33 -1.96
CA LEU A 418 -9.60 -12.06 -1.90
C LEU A 418 -9.57 -13.15 -0.83
N ALA A 419 -10.24 -12.93 0.31
CA ALA A 419 -10.27 -13.90 1.40
C ALA A 419 -10.91 -15.24 0.99
N VAL A 420 -11.99 -15.20 0.20
CA VAL A 420 -12.67 -16.40 -0.33
C VAL A 420 -11.74 -17.16 -1.29
N ILE A 421 -11.10 -16.44 -2.21
CA ILE A 421 -10.18 -17.02 -3.19
C ILE A 421 -8.99 -17.64 -2.49
N ARG A 422 -8.39 -16.94 -1.54
CA ARG A 422 -7.25 -17.43 -0.75
C ARG A 422 -7.55 -18.75 -0.08
N GLU A 423 -8.67 -18.83 0.64
CA GLU A 423 -9.06 -20.03 1.37
C GLU A 423 -9.11 -21.24 0.45
N HIS A 424 -9.72 -21.11 -0.73
CA HIS A 424 -9.83 -22.20 -1.69
C HIS A 424 -8.52 -22.54 -2.39
N LEU A 425 -7.71 -21.54 -2.77
CA LEU A 425 -6.39 -21.79 -3.37
C LEU A 425 -5.48 -22.54 -2.40
N GLN A 426 -5.48 -22.15 -1.12
CA GLN A 426 -4.71 -22.84 -0.07
C GLN A 426 -5.22 -24.26 0.17
N GLN A 427 -6.53 -24.51 0.13
CA GLN A 427 -7.12 -25.84 0.21
C GLN A 427 -6.68 -26.74 -0.96
N GLN A 428 -6.42 -26.17 -2.11
CA GLN A 428 -5.92 -26.86 -3.31
C GLN A 428 -4.38 -26.90 -3.39
N GLY A 429 -3.67 -26.51 -2.34
CA GLY A 429 -2.21 -26.55 -2.28
C GLY A 429 -1.49 -25.48 -3.13
N VAL A 430 -2.21 -24.49 -3.64
CA VAL A 430 -1.62 -23.37 -4.37
C VAL A 430 -1.03 -22.36 -3.37
N PRO A 431 0.28 -22.06 -3.43
CA PRO A 431 0.89 -21.11 -2.52
C PRO A 431 0.37 -19.70 -2.83
N CYS A 432 -0.03 -18.97 -1.80
CA CYS A 432 -0.53 -17.60 -1.91
C CYS A 432 0.34 -16.64 -1.12
N ALA A 433 0.73 -15.55 -1.76
CA ALA A 433 1.35 -14.40 -1.14
C ALA A 433 0.32 -13.28 -0.98
N GLU A 434 0.25 -12.70 0.19
CA GLU A 434 -0.57 -11.52 0.45
C GLU A 434 0.35 -10.34 0.75
N PRO A 435 -0.05 -9.11 0.32
CA PRO A 435 0.56 -7.95 0.93
C PRO A 435 0.33 -8.07 2.43
N PRO A 436 1.31 -7.82 3.26
CA PRO A 436 1.06 -7.66 4.67
C PRO A 436 -0.05 -6.61 4.80
N SER A 437 -1.19 -6.99 5.36
CA SER A 437 -2.26 -6.07 5.72
C SER A 437 -1.75 -5.23 6.90
N GLY A 438 -1.29 -4.01 6.62
CA GLY A 438 -0.40 -3.29 7.53
C GLY A 438 0.89 -4.09 7.66
N GLY A 439 2.08 -3.52 7.58
CA GLY A 439 3.32 -4.28 7.77
C GLY A 439 3.19 -5.19 8.99
N TRP A 440 3.98 -6.26 9.10
CA TRP A 440 3.97 -7.09 10.32
C TRP A 440 4.05 -6.23 11.59
N ARG A 441 4.57 -5.02 11.48
CA ARG A 441 4.66 -3.97 12.49
C ARG A 441 3.31 -3.45 12.96
N ASP A 442 2.32 -3.35 12.05
CA ASP A 442 0.95 -2.89 12.36
C ASP A 442 0.07 -4.01 12.91
N ARG A 443 0.58 -5.26 12.90
CA ARG A 443 -0.13 -6.38 13.50
C ARG A 443 -0.11 -6.26 15.02
N PRO A 444 -1.23 -6.44 15.69
CA PRO A 444 -1.39 -6.07 17.10
C PRO A 444 -0.30 -6.60 18.03
N ALA A 445 0.13 -7.84 17.84
CA ALA A 445 1.16 -8.46 18.70
C ALA A 445 2.56 -7.89 18.45
N ALA A 446 2.93 -7.67 17.18
CA ALA A 446 4.21 -7.08 16.81
C ALA A 446 4.27 -5.59 17.18
N ALA A 447 3.20 -4.83 16.93
CA ALA A 447 3.09 -3.43 17.32
C ALA A 447 3.17 -3.26 18.84
N TRP A 448 2.53 -4.13 19.61
CA TRP A 448 2.66 -4.14 21.06
C TRP A 448 4.10 -4.41 21.49
N LEU A 449 4.78 -5.39 20.92
CA LEU A 449 6.17 -5.72 21.24
C LEU A 449 7.11 -4.56 20.94
N LEU A 450 7.02 -3.93 19.77
CA LEU A 450 7.87 -2.79 19.42
C LEU A 450 7.65 -1.61 20.36
N ARG A 451 6.38 -1.30 20.70
CA ARG A 451 6.06 -0.26 21.68
C ARG A 451 6.60 -0.61 23.07
N LEU A 452 6.56 -1.87 23.47
CA LEU A 452 7.11 -2.33 24.73
C LEU A 452 8.62 -2.10 24.79
N LEU A 453 9.33 -2.51 23.74
CA LEU A 453 10.79 -2.36 23.66
C LEU A 453 11.24 -0.90 23.61
N ASP A 454 10.49 -0.05 22.92
CA ASP A 454 10.76 1.38 22.80
C ASP A 454 10.46 2.11 24.13
N SER A 455 9.25 1.91 24.68
CA SER A 455 8.84 2.57 25.90
C SER A 455 9.61 2.13 27.15
N ALA A 456 10.22 0.94 27.15
CA ALA A 456 11.03 0.46 28.28
C ALA A 456 12.33 1.24 28.45
N ILE A 457 12.91 1.74 27.34
CA ILE A 457 14.14 2.54 27.34
C ILE A 457 13.87 4.05 27.31
N ASP A 458 12.61 4.45 27.16
CA ASP A 458 12.19 5.85 27.22
C ASP A 458 12.24 6.39 28.65
N THR A 459 12.20 7.70 28.78
CA THR A 459 12.13 8.41 30.08
C THR A 459 10.71 8.68 30.55
N ASP A 460 9.67 8.39 29.72
CA ASP A 460 8.27 8.57 30.07
C ASP A 460 7.63 7.29 30.66
N PRO A 461 7.42 7.22 31.98
CA PRO A 461 6.79 6.07 32.62
C PRO A 461 5.35 5.83 32.18
N GLN A 462 4.65 6.87 31.72
CA GLN A 462 3.26 6.75 31.33
C GLN A 462 3.11 5.94 30.04
N ARG A 463 4.02 6.14 29.07
CA ARG A 463 4.05 5.36 27.82
C ARG A 463 4.22 3.86 28.13
N LEU A 464 5.19 3.50 28.97
CA LEU A 464 5.39 2.10 29.35
C LEU A 464 4.19 1.54 30.14
N ARG A 465 3.58 2.34 31.01
CA ARG A 465 2.37 1.95 31.75
C ARG A 465 1.23 1.54 30.80
N ASP A 466 0.96 2.33 29.78
CA ASP A 466 -0.14 2.08 28.86
C ASP A 466 0.12 0.78 28.05
N VAL A 467 1.35 0.48 27.67
CA VAL A 467 1.74 -0.80 27.05
C VAL A 467 1.61 -1.99 28.01
N LEU A 468 1.99 -1.82 29.28
CA LEU A 468 1.85 -2.86 30.30
C LEU A 468 0.37 -3.12 30.68
N LEU A 469 -0.49 -2.14 30.53
CA LEU A 469 -1.94 -2.25 30.78
C LEU A 469 -2.74 -2.76 29.58
N ASP A 470 -2.10 -3.04 28.44
CA ASP A 470 -2.78 -3.61 27.29
C ASP A 470 -3.60 -4.85 27.70
N ASN A 471 -4.89 -4.87 27.32
CA ASN A 471 -5.81 -5.92 27.76
C ASN A 471 -5.56 -7.27 27.08
N ARG A 472 -4.88 -7.27 25.93
CA ARG A 472 -4.63 -8.48 25.14
C ARG A 472 -3.27 -9.10 25.43
N TYR A 473 -2.22 -8.30 25.51
CA TYR A 473 -0.85 -8.77 25.63
C TYR A 473 -0.16 -8.36 26.94
N GLY A 474 -0.63 -7.31 27.59
CA GLY A 474 -0.11 -6.77 28.83
C GLY A 474 -0.59 -7.51 30.09
N PHE A 475 -0.49 -6.83 31.23
CA PHE A 475 -0.89 -7.35 32.54
C PHE A 475 -2.31 -7.00 32.96
N GLY A 476 -3.01 -6.19 32.18
CA GLY A 476 -4.46 -6.04 32.12
C GLY A 476 -5.17 -5.27 33.22
N THR A 477 -4.60 -4.91 34.37
CA THR A 477 -5.34 -4.20 35.43
C THR A 477 -4.64 -2.96 35.97
N ALA A 478 -5.34 -1.81 35.89
CA ALA A 478 -4.83 -0.54 36.41
C ALA A 478 -4.50 -0.57 37.92
N LYS A 479 -5.17 -1.44 38.71
CA LYS A 479 -4.89 -1.65 40.15
C LYS A 479 -3.49 -2.23 40.38
N LEU A 480 -2.95 -2.98 39.42
CA LEU A 480 -1.66 -3.62 39.49
C LEU A 480 -0.53 -2.59 39.56
N LEU A 481 -0.56 -1.63 38.64
CA LEU A 481 0.49 -0.62 38.50
C LEU A 481 0.28 0.61 39.41
N GLY A 482 -0.96 0.89 39.85
CA GLY A 482 -1.30 2.10 40.59
C GLY A 482 -1.23 3.37 39.72
N LYS A 483 -1.42 4.54 40.33
CA LYS A 483 -1.15 5.83 39.70
C LYS A 483 0.26 6.25 40.06
N PRO A 484 1.14 6.56 39.09
CA PRO A 484 2.43 7.12 39.40
C PRO A 484 2.21 8.46 40.12
N LYS A 485 2.88 8.68 41.23
CA LYS A 485 3.00 10.03 41.76
C LYS A 485 3.93 10.81 40.82
N PRO A 486 3.66 12.07 40.53
CA PRO A 486 4.57 12.92 39.79
C PRO A 486 5.80 13.20 40.65
N VAL A 487 6.72 12.28 40.66
CA VAL A 487 8.06 12.45 41.22
C VAL A 487 8.93 12.69 39.98
N GLY A 488 9.69 13.78 39.95
CA GLY A 488 10.67 14.04 38.90
C GLY A 488 11.58 12.83 38.77
N ILE A 489 11.58 12.25 37.54
CA ILE A 489 12.52 11.17 37.21
C ILE A 489 13.86 11.82 36.96
N GLU A 490 14.89 11.29 37.55
CA GLU A 490 16.26 11.68 37.19
C GLU A 490 16.44 11.43 35.67
N PRO A 491 17.04 12.38 34.94
CA PRO A 491 17.18 12.28 33.49
C PRO A 491 17.91 11.04 32.97
N THR A 492 18.51 10.28 33.88
CA THR A 492 19.31 9.08 33.60
C THR A 492 18.52 7.76 33.76
N GLU A 493 17.29 7.77 34.25
CA GLU A 493 16.52 6.56 34.54
C GLU A 493 15.54 6.26 33.40
N SER A 494 15.52 5.00 32.97
CA SER A 494 14.50 4.53 32.00
C SER A 494 13.14 4.29 32.68
N ALA A 495 12.06 4.36 31.91
CA ALA A 495 10.71 4.08 32.40
C ALA A 495 10.59 2.68 33.03
N ALA A 496 11.33 1.69 32.52
CA ALA A 496 11.36 0.36 33.12
C ALA A 496 12.01 0.36 34.51
N GLN A 497 13.10 1.09 34.73
CA GLN A 497 13.75 1.26 36.04
C GLN A 497 12.79 1.95 37.01
N PHE A 498 12.15 3.03 36.60
CA PHE A 498 11.13 3.71 37.39
C PHE A 498 10.04 2.75 37.86
N TRP A 499 9.42 1.96 36.95
CA TRP A 499 8.35 1.04 37.34
C TRP A 499 8.81 -0.08 38.26
N ILE A 500 10.03 -0.59 38.08
CA ILE A 500 10.62 -1.58 39.01
C ILE A 500 10.71 -1.00 40.41
N GLN A 501 11.23 0.21 40.58
CA GLN A 501 11.36 0.88 41.86
C GLN A 501 10.00 1.20 42.46
N HIS A 502 9.08 1.76 41.64
CA HIS A 502 7.73 2.12 42.06
C HIS A 502 6.93 0.90 42.57
N LEU A 503 6.99 -0.23 41.85
CA LEU A 503 6.28 -1.46 42.25
C LEU A 503 6.87 -2.12 43.49
N ARG A 504 8.18 -2.04 43.68
CA ARG A 504 8.86 -2.54 44.90
C ARG A 504 8.53 -1.70 46.13
N ALA A 505 8.36 -0.40 45.98
CA ALA A 505 8.03 0.54 47.06
C ALA A 505 6.57 0.49 47.50
N GLN A 506 5.67 -0.14 46.71
CA GLN A 506 4.27 -0.19 47.05
C GLN A 506 3.98 -1.23 48.16
N PRO A 507 3.28 -0.83 49.24
CA PRO A 507 2.89 -1.75 50.30
C PRO A 507 1.94 -2.83 49.73
N GLY A 508 2.12 -4.06 50.12
CA GLY A 508 1.29 -5.19 49.73
C GLY A 508 1.17 -6.20 50.87
N THR A 509 0.04 -6.88 50.99
CA THR A 509 -0.13 -8.00 51.90
C THR A 509 0.70 -9.17 51.39
N PRO A 510 1.67 -9.71 52.21
CA PRO A 510 2.48 -10.84 51.81
C PRO A 510 1.65 -12.02 51.32
N GLY A 511 1.99 -12.57 50.15
CA GLY A 511 1.30 -13.72 49.56
C GLY A 511 -0.03 -13.41 48.83
N SER A 512 -0.46 -12.13 48.78
CA SER A 512 -1.67 -11.74 48.02
C SER A 512 -1.47 -11.91 46.51
N GLN A 513 -2.55 -12.14 45.80
CA GLN A 513 -2.54 -12.24 44.32
C GLN A 513 -1.96 -10.98 43.67
N LEU A 514 -2.27 -9.80 44.20
CA LEU A 514 -1.77 -8.52 43.70
C LEU A 514 -0.26 -8.43 43.84
N GLN A 515 0.31 -8.89 44.98
CA GLN A 515 1.76 -8.88 45.21
C GLN A 515 2.49 -9.85 44.29
N ARG A 516 1.93 -11.06 44.06
CA ARG A 516 2.47 -12.03 43.09
C ARG A 516 2.52 -11.44 41.69
N GLN A 517 1.44 -10.79 41.23
CA GLN A 517 1.39 -10.14 39.94
C GLN A 517 2.37 -8.97 39.82
N ARG A 518 2.57 -8.16 40.88
CA ARG A 518 3.58 -7.10 40.89
C ARG A 518 5.00 -7.66 40.80
N THR A 519 5.30 -8.75 41.50
CA THR A 519 6.58 -9.44 41.40
C THR A 519 6.81 -9.96 40.00
N GLU A 520 5.77 -10.49 39.32
CA GLU A 520 5.84 -10.93 37.95
C GLU A 520 6.15 -9.78 36.96
N VAL A 521 5.52 -8.61 37.14
CA VAL A 521 5.83 -7.42 36.32
C VAL A 521 7.26 -6.96 36.53
N VAL A 522 7.73 -6.92 37.80
CA VAL A 522 9.10 -6.54 38.13
C VAL A 522 10.10 -7.49 37.48
N ALA A 523 9.89 -8.79 37.56
CA ALA A 523 10.74 -9.78 36.94
C ALA A 523 10.79 -9.62 35.42
N PHE A 524 9.62 -9.41 34.79
CA PHE A 524 9.52 -9.16 33.36
C PHE A 524 10.28 -7.89 32.92
N LEU A 525 10.13 -6.79 33.63
CA LEU A 525 10.84 -5.54 33.33
C LEU A 525 12.37 -5.69 33.55
N GLN A 526 12.78 -6.46 34.53
CA GLN A 526 14.20 -6.77 34.72
C GLN A 526 14.78 -7.57 33.55
N THR A 527 14.06 -8.59 33.08
CA THR A 527 14.47 -9.36 31.90
C THR A 527 14.56 -8.44 30.68
N LEU A 528 13.61 -7.51 30.51
CA LEU A 528 13.59 -6.55 29.41
C LEU A 528 14.81 -5.61 29.41
N LEU A 529 15.26 -5.17 30.61
CA LEU A 529 16.46 -4.34 30.75
C LEU A 529 17.76 -5.11 30.55
N GLN A 530 17.77 -6.41 30.87
CA GLN A 530 18.95 -7.29 30.73
C GLN A 530 19.12 -7.82 29.29
N LEU A 531 18.22 -7.51 28.38
CA LEU A 531 18.32 -7.91 26.98
C LEU A 531 19.67 -7.45 26.40
N GLN A 532 20.46 -8.41 25.96
CA GLN A 532 21.72 -8.13 25.29
C GLN A 532 21.48 -7.46 23.93
N TRP A 533 22.35 -6.55 23.58
CA TRP A 533 22.34 -5.87 22.30
C TRP A 533 23.75 -5.89 21.68
N PRO A 534 23.95 -6.40 20.45
CA PRO A 534 22.97 -6.98 19.53
C PRO A 534 22.24 -8.21 20.08
N MET A 535 20.99 -8.42 19.63
CA MET A 535 20.17 -9.53 20.10
C MET A 535 20.61 -10.86 19.48
N HIS A 536 20.79 -11.88 20.34
CA HIS A 536 21.13 -13.25 19.93
C HIS A 536 20.23 -14.26 20.66
N GLY A 537 20.16 -15.50 20.16
CA GLY A 537 19.40 -16.57 20.82
C GLY A 537 17.94 -16.68 20.41
N ASP A 538 17.06 -17.08 21.34
CA ASP A 538 15.58 -17.09 21.15
C ASP A 538 14.93 -16.00 22.03
N PRO A 539 14.78 -14.78 21.51
CA PRO A 539 14.23 -13.67 22.29
C PRO A 539 12.78 -13.91 22.76
N VAL A 540 12.03 -14.80 22.12
CA VAL A 540 10.66 -15.16 22.56
C VAL A 540 10.69 -15.90 23.89
N ALA A 541 11.64 -16.83 24.03
CA ALA A 541 11.86 -17.57 25.26
C ALA A 541 12.51 -16.66 26.31
N ASP A 542 13.55 -15.93 25.94
CA ASP A 542 14.33 -15.06 26.83
C ASP A 542 13.47 -13.95 27.46
N LEU A 543 12.54 -13.37 26.70
CA LEU A 543 11.59 -12.37 27.20
C LEU A 543 10.38 -12.97 27.91
N GLY A 544 10.21 -14.30 27.95
CA GLY A 544 9.05 -14.93 28.56
C GLY A 544 7.72 -14.50 27.90
N LEU A 545 7.70 -14.32 26.57
CA LEU A 545 6.53 -13.82 25.84
C LEU A 545 5.44 -14.89 25.63
N LEU A 546 5.79 -16.17 25.63
CA LEU A 546 4.84 -17.27 25.36
C LEU A 546 3.60 -17.27 26.26
N PRO A 547 3.68 -17.07 27.59
CA PRO A 547 2.51 -16.99 28.44
C PRO A 547 1.60 -15.79 28.15
N ARG A 548 2.15 -14.71 27.57
CA ARG A 548 1.41 -13.48 27.27
C ARG A 548 0.68 -13.54 25.96
N LEU A 549 1.18 -14.29 24.99
CA LEU A 549 0.52 -14.50 23.71
C LEU A 549 -0.70 -15.43 23.81
N ARG A 550 -1.09 -15.84 24.98
CA ARG A 550 -2.24 -16.65 25.43
C ARG A 550 -2.73 -17.71 24.42
N PRO A 551 -2.45 -18.99 24.66
CA PRO A 551 -2.85 -20.10 23.75
C PRO A 551 -4.35 -20.23 23.49
N THR A 552 -5.19 -19.64 24.34
CA THR A 552 -6.66 -19.67 24.25
C THR A 552 -7.26 -18.70 23.24
N HIS A 553 -6.47 -17.80 22.67
CA HIS A 553 -6.94 -16.85 21.66
C HIS A 553 -6.99 -17.51 20.27
N ARG A 554 -8.05 -17.23 19.49
CA ARG A 554 -8.20 -17.71 18.10
C ARG A 554 -6.99 -17.36 17.21
N ASP A 555 -6.32 -16.26 17.51
CA ASP A 555 -5.20 -15.71 16.74
C ASP A 555 -3.82 -16.10 17.28
N HIS A 556 -3.73 -16.96 18.31
CA HIS A 556 -2.45 -17.27 18.99
C HIS A 556 -1.31 -17.66 18.03
N ALA A 557 -1.58 -18.58 17.10
CA ALA A 557 -0.57 -19.01 16.14
C ALA A 557 -0.10 -17.89 15.20
N ARG A 558 -0.98 -16.95 14.90
CA ARG A 558 -0.69 -15.76 14.11
C ARG A 558 0.13 -14.77 14.94
N ASP A 559 -0.33 -14.44 16.15
CA ASP A 559 0.36 -13.53 17.07
C ASP A 559 1.80 -13.99 17.35
N LEU A 560 1.99 -15.31 17.54
CA LEU A 560 3.31 -15.88 17.74
C LEU A 560 4.22 -15.78 16.52
N ARG A 561 3.68 -16.00 15.31
CA ARG A 561 4.44 -15.79 14.07
C ARG A 561 4.83 -14.32 13.89
N ASP A 562 3.90 -13.40 14.14
CA ASP A 562 4.12 -11.97 14.00
C ASP A 562 5.19 -11.46 14.97
N VAL A 563 5.16 -11.92 16.22
CA VAL A 563 6.19 -11.61 17.23
C VAL A 563 7.56 -12.19 16.85
N ARG A 564 7.61 -13.44 16.38
CA ARG A 564 8.86 -14.06 15.91
C ARG A 564 9.45 -13.30 14.72
N GLN A 565 8.61 -12.91 13.77
CA GLN A 565 9.04 -12.10 12.62
C GLN A 565 9.59 -10.74 13.06
N ALA A 566 8.92 -10.08 14.02
CA ALA A 566 9.38 -8.81 14.58
C ALA A 566 10.75 -8.94 15.24
N LEU A 567 10.93 -9.96 16.06
CA LEU A 567 12.20 -10.22 16.76
C LEU A 567 13.31 -10.60 15.78
N GLN A 568 13.04 -11.42 14.79
CA GLN A 568 14.01 -11.78 13.75
C GLN A 568 14.50 -10.55 12.97
N GLN A 569 13.61 -9.65 12.60
CA GLN A 569 13.97 -8.40 11.93
C GLN A 569 14.77 -7.49 12.86
N LEU A 570 14.39 -7.43 14.13
CA LEU A 570 15.12 -6.65 15.14
C LEU A 570 16.53 -7.19 15.36
N MET A 571 16.72 -8.50 15.38
CA MET A 571 18.03 -9.14 15.46
C MET A 571 18.91 -8.72 14.27
N LEU A 572 18.42 -8.87 13.05
CA LEU A 572 19.14 -8.46 11.84
C LEU A 572 19.49 -6.96 11.84
N THR A 573 18.57 -6.12 12.28
CA THR A 573 18.80 -4.67 12.36
C THR A 573 19.81 -4.35 13.45
N SER A 574 19.82 -5.10 14.58
CA SER A 574 20.74 -4.89 15.68
C SER A 574 22.20 -5.19 15.33
N GLU A 575 22.46 -6.07 14.36
CA GLU A 575 23.81 -6.35 13.86
C GLU A 575 24.39 -5.16 13.11
N VAL A 576 23.53 -4.37 12.42
CA VAL A 576 23.94 -3.20 11.62
C VAL A 576 23.91 -1.91 12.44
N GLN A 577 22.97 -1.83 13.39
CA GLN A 577 22.73 -0.65 14.23
C GLN A 577 23.03 -1.01 15.71
N PRO A 578 24.22 -0.69 16.22
CA PRO A 578 24.58 -1.03 17.61
C PRO A 578 23.78 -0.24 18.65
N ASP A 579 23.17 0.89 18.29
CA ASP A 579 22.27 1.62 19.19
C ASP A 579 20.84 1.07 19.11
N ARG A 580 20.31 0.63 20.27
CA ARG A 580 18.99 0.00 20.40
C ARG A 580 17.86 0.93 19.96
N ARG A 581 17.93 2.21 20.30
CA ARG A 581 16.91 3.20 19.94
C ARG A 581 16.94 3.47 18.44
N ALA A 582 18.14 3.63 17.86
CA ALA A 582 18.30 3.81 16.42
C ALA A 582 17.78 2.59 15.63
N ALA A 583 18.04 1.37 16.10
CA ALA A 583 17.54 0.15 15.46
C ALA A 583 16.00 0.05 15.51
N LEU A 584 15.38 0.36 16.65
CA LEU A 584 13.93 0.40 16.78
C LEU A 584 13.31 1.48 15.86
N HIS A 585 13.91 2.66 15.81
CA HIS A 585 13.49 3.73 14.89
C HIS A 585 13.65 3.35 13.41
N THR A 586 14.76 2.71 13.05
CA THR A 586 14.96 2.21 11.69
C THR A 586 13.87 1.21 11.31
N LEU A 587 13.57 0.27 12.19
CA LEU A 587 12.48 -0.68 11.98
C LEU A 587 11.10 -0.01 11.89
N GLN A 588 10.86 1.06 12.63
CA GLN A 588 9.60 1.81 12.57
C GLN A 588 9.52 2.69 11.31
N ALA A 589 10.66 3.21 10.83
CA ALA A 589 10.73 4.07 9.65
C ALA A 589 10.69 3.30 8.32
N ASP A 590 11.23 2.07 8.29
CA ASP A 590 11.19 1.25 7.07
C ASP A 590 9.76 0.82 6.76
N GLY A 591 9.20 1.32 5.68
CA GLY A 591 7.87 0.98 5.18
C GLY A 591 7.67 -0.53 4.95
N PRO A 592 6.49 -0.98 4.55
CA PRO A 592 6.15 -2.40 4.43
C PRO A 592 7.17 -3.12 3.54
N GLN A 593 7.77 -4.18 4.10
CA GLN A 593 8.72 -5.04 3.38
C GLN A 593 8.17 -5.55 2.06
N ALA A 594 9.06 -5.65 1.10
CA ALA A 594 8.84 -6.01 -0.28
C ALA A 594 7.89 -7.20 -0.48
N LEU A 595 6.81 -6.96 -1.20
CA LEU A 595 5.91 -7.96 -1.79
C LEU A 595 6.61 -8.90 -2.82
N GLY A 596 7.91 -8.74 -3.08
CA GLY A 596 8.61 -9.40 -4.18
C GLY A 596 9.22 -10.75 -3.89
N ASP A 597 9.44 -11.14 -2.63
CA ASP A 597 10.22 -12.32 -2.27
C ASP A 597 9.41 -13.48 -1.70
N GLN A 598 8.10 -13.32 -1.50
CA GLN A 598 7.25 -14.46 -1.13
C GLN A 598 6.85 -15.22 -2.38
N GLU A 599 7.33 -16.45 -2.48
CA GLU A 599 6.92 -17.38 -3.52
C GLU A 599 5.45 -17.76 -3.32
N GLY A 600 4.58 -17.33 -4.23
CA GLY A 600 3.14 -17.56 -4.16
C GLY A 600 2.37 -16.64 -5.11
N VAL A 601 1.14 -17.05 -5.44
CA VAL A 601 0.20 -16.22 -6.20
C VAL A 601 -0.11 -14.95 -5.42
N GLN A 602 0.05 -13.81 -6.05
CA GLN A 602 -0.13 -12.50 -5.42
C GLN A 602 -1.62 -12.15 -5.29
N LEU A 603 -2.12 -12.04 -4.07
CA LEU A 603 -3.52 -11.69 -3.80
C LEU A 603 -3.61 -10.23 -3.35
N LEU A 604 -4.02 -9.33 -4.26
CA LEU A 604 -3.93 -7.89 -4.05
C LEU A 604 -5.27 -7.18 -4.29
N THR A 605 -5.52 -6.10 -3.55
CA THR A 605 -6.54 -5.16 -4.01
C THR A 605 -6.04 -4.39 -5.23
N LEU A 606 -6.94 -3.88 -6.07
CA LEU A 606 -6.60 -3.06 -7.23
C LEU A 606 -5.69 -1.88 -6.85
N HIS A 607 -5.92 -1.24 -5.69
CA HIS A 607 -5.08 -0.17 -5.17
C HIS A 607 -3.67 -0.65 -4.81
N ALA A 608 -3.57 -1.81 -4.14
CA ALA A 608 -2.28 -2.37 -3.72
C ALA A 608 -1.44 -2.88 -4.90
N ALA A 609 -2.07 -3.16 -6.04
CA ALA A 609 -1.39 -3.59 -7.26
C ALA A 609 -0.72 -2.43 -8.04
N LYS A 610 -1.00 -1.16 -7.68
CA LYS A 610 -0.39 -0.01 -8.34
C LYS A 610 1.13 -0.06 -8.18
N GLY A 611 1.85 0.22 -9.27
CA GLY A 611 3.31 0.15 -9.32
C GLY A 611 3.89 -1.26 -9.56
N LEU A 612 3.08 -2.32 -9.38
CA LEU A 612 3.49 -3.71 -9.63
C LEU A 612 3.18 -4.14 -11.07
N GLU A 613 3.78 -5.28 -11.48
CA GLU A 613 3.51 -5.91 -12.77
C GLU A 613 3.66 -7.43 -12.67
N PHE A 614 2.85 -8.17 -13.44
CA PHE A 614 2.77 -9.62 -13.42
C PHE A 614 2.63 -10.15 -14.84
N GLU A 615 3.06 -11.38 -15.08
CA GLU A 615 2.86 -12.01 -16.39
C GLU A 615 1.36 -12.27 -16.64
N HIS A 616 0.67 -12.81 -15.64
CA HIS A 616 -0.74 -13.16 -15.72
C HIS A 616 -1.54 -12.52 -14.57
N VAL A 617 -2.62 -11.83 -14.92
CA VAL A 617 -3.49 -11.13 -13.97
C VAL A 617 -4.91 -11.61 -14.10
N VAL A 618 -5.53 -11.91 -12.98
CA VAL A 618 -6.97 -12.15 -12.88
C VAL A 618 -7.63 -11.00 -12.13
N LEU A 619 -8.61 -10.36 -12.74
CA LEU A 619 -9.49 -9.39 -12.08
C LEU A 619 -10.74 -10.12 -11.58
N SER A 620 -10.81 -10.36 -10.27
CA SER A 620 -11.85 -11.19 -9.67
C SER A 620 -13.09 -10.42 -9.28
N GLY A 621 -14.26 -11.00 -9.60
CA GLY A 621 -15.56 -10.54 -9.13
C GLY A 621 -15.95 -9.15 -9.61
N CYS A 622 -15.73 -8.86 -10.89
CA CYS A 622 -16.08 -7.59 -11.52
C CYS A 622 -17.60 -7.47 -11.77
N ASN A 623 -18.39 -7.62 -10.72
CA ASN A 623 -19.83 -7.45 -10.73
C ASN A 623 -20.25 -5.99 -10.64
N GLN A 624 -21.40 -5.67 -11.19
CA GLN A 624 -22.06 -4.38 -11.03
C GLN A 624 -22.26 -4.06 -9.54
N GLY A 625 -21.92 -2.84 -9.12
CA GLY A 625 -21.97 -2.41 -7.70
C GLY A 625 -20.71 -2.76 -6.89
N ILE A 626 -19.76 -3.49 -7.50
CA ILE A 626 -18.40 -3.69 -6.98
C ILE A 626 -17.37 -3.00 -7.87
N ILE A 627 -17.49 -3.11 -9.17
CA ILE A 627 -16.73 -2.33 -10.14
C ILE A 627 -17.73 -1.75 -11.16
N PRO A 628 -18.07 -0.46 -11.01
CA PRO A 628 -17.75 0.46 -9.91
C PRO A 628 -18.45 0.09 -8.60
N LEU A 629 -17.88 0.55 -7.45
CA LEU A 629 -18.59 0.47 -6.18
C LEU A 629 -19.92 1.22 -6.24
N ALA A 630 -20.96 0.63 -5.65
CA ALA A 630 -22.30 1.23 -5.64
C ALA A 630 -22.32 2.67 -5.09
N ALA A 631 -21.48 2.96 -4.09
CA ALA A 631 -21.36 4.30 -3.52
C ALA A 631 -20.76 5.34 -4.48
N ALA A 632 -20.01 4.93 -5.49
CA ALA A 632 -19.36 5.84 -6.43
C ALA A 632 -20.36 6.48 -7.42
N TYR A 633 -21.54 5.88 -7.63
CA TYR A 633 -22.56 6.47 -8.51
C TYR A 633 -23.12 7.80 -8.01
N ALA A 634 -22.95 8.13 -6.73
CA ALA A 634 -23.39 9.38 -6.16
C ALA A 634 -22.47 10.57 -6.48
N ASP A 635 -21.26 10.31 -6.98
CA ASP A 635 -20.24 11.32 -7.23
C ASP A 635 -19.48 10.99 -8.52
N ARG A 636 -19.46 11.94 -9.45
CA ARG A 636 -18.82 11.77 -10.75
C ARG A 636 -17.31 11.56 -10.64
N ASP A 637 -16.65 12.30 -9.75
CA ASP A 637 -15.19 12.18 -9.56
C ASP A 637 -14.83 10.80 -8.97
N ALA A 638 -15.66 10.29 -8.05
CA ALA A 638 -15.52 8.94 -7.51
C ALA A 638 -15.77 7.86 -8.59
N LEU A 639 -16.73 8.07 -9.48
CA LEU A 639 -16.99 7.15 -10.58
C LEU A 639 -15.83 7.13 -11.59
N ASP A 640 -15.26 8.30 -11.90
CA ASP A 640 -14.10 8.43 -12.75
C ASP A 640 -12.85 7.79 -12.11
N GLU A 641 -12.71 7.84 -10.77
CA GLU A 641 -11.67 7.13 -10.04
C GLU A 641 -11.81 5.61 -10.15
N GLU A 642 -13.02 5.07 -10.02
CA GLU A 642 -13.29 3.64 -10.22
C GLU A 642 -12.92 3.17 -11.64
N ARG A 643 -13.13 4.02 -12.69
CA ARG A 643 -12.66 3.73 -14.05
C ARG A 643 -11.14 3.64 -14.14
N ARG A 644 -10.44 4.61 -13.53
CA ARG A 644 -8.97 4.58 -13.45
C ARG A 644 -8.48 3.37 -12.67
N LEU A 645 -9.21 2.97 -11.64
CA LEU A 645 -8.86 1.79 -10.84
C LEU A 645 -8.97 0.49 -11.66
N LEU A 646 -10.01 0.35 -12.49
CA LEU A 646 -10.13 -0.78 -13.41
C LEU A 646 -9.00 -0.75 -14.47
N PHE A 647 -8.71 0.43 -15.03
CA PHE A 647 -7.57 0.64 -15.93
C PHE A 647 -6.24 0.23 -15.30
N VAL A 648 -5.99 0.65 -14.05
CA VAL A 648 -4.79 0.26 -13.31
C VAL A 648 -4.71 -1.25 -13.18
N GLY A 649 -5.80 -1.94 -12.81
CA GLY A 649 -5.83 -3.39 -12.67
C GLY A 649 -5.48 -4.11 -13.97
N LEU A 650 -6.13 -3.75 -15.09
CA LEU A 650 -5.87 -4.31 -16.42
C LEU A 650 -4.43 -4.12 -16.86
N SER A 651 -3.88 -2.94 -16.63
CA SER A 651 -2.54 -2.55 -17.04
C SER A 651 -1.42 -3.12 -16.17
N ARG A 652 -1.75 -3.96 -15.17
CA ARG A 652 -0.70 -4.68 -14.39
C ARG A 652 -0.18 -5.91 -15.12
N ALA A 653 -0.92 -6.41 -16.10
CA ALA A 653 -0.57 -7.60 -16.83
C ALA A 653 0.43 -7.33 -17.97
N ARG A 654 1.33 -8.28 -18.16
CA ARG A 654 2.25 -8.33 -19.29
C ARG A 654 1.70 -9.17 -20.43
N ASP A 655 1.29 -10.40 -20.14
CA ASP A 655 1.01 -11.43 -21.15
C ASP A 655 -0.47 -11.79 -21.27
N SER A 656 -1.21 -11.91 -20.16
CA SER A 656 -2.63 -12.21 -20.22
C SER A 656 -3.44 -11.59 -19.08
N VAL A 657 -4.72 -11.33 -19.38
CA VAL A 657 -5.72 -10.89 -18.39
C VAL A 657 -6.95 -11.79 -18.49
N GLU A 658 -7.40 -12.24 -17.34
CA GLU A 658 -8.71 -12.87 -17.15
C GLU A 658 -9.54 -11.99 -16.23
N ILE A 659 -10.80 -11.74 -16.59
CA ILE A 659 -11.75 -10.94 -15.81
C ILE A 659 -12.92 -11.83 -15.45
N SER A 660 -13.21 -11.98 -14.18
CA SER A 660 -14.34 -12.78 -13.72
C SER A 660 -15.51 -11.93 -13.23
N TRP A 661 -16.70 -12.49 -13.29
CA TRP A 661 -17.88 -12.02 -12.61
C TRP A 661 -18.77 -13.21 -12.19
N HIS A 662 -19.67 -13.01 -11.20
CA HIS A 662 -20.44 -14.07 -10.58
C HIS A 662 -21.93 -13.92 -10.82
N MET A 663 -22.61 -15.02 -11.19
CA MET A 663 -24.08 -15.10 -11.27
C MET A 663 -24.72 -15.06 -9.88
N GLN A 664 -24.03 -15.60 -8.88
CA GLN A 664 -24.43 -15.57 -7.48
C GLN A 664 -23.27 -15.00 -6.66
N PRO A 665 -23.09 -13.68 -6.64
CA PRO A 665 -22.07 -13.05 -5.82
C PRO A 665 -22.39 -13.28 -4.34
N ALA A 666 -21.37 -13.35 -3.50
CA ALA A 666 -21.58 -13.43 -2.06
C ALA A 666 -22.31 -12.18 -1.55
N MET A 667 -23.07 -12.33 -0.46
CA MET A 667 -23.89 -11.25 0.11
C MET A 667 -23.07 -9.96 0.31
N GLY A 668 -23.54 -8.85 -0.25
CA GLY A 668 -22.87 -7.56 -0.26
C GLY A 668 -21.67 -7.46 -1.21
N GLN A 669 -21.54 -8.38 -2.18
CA GLN A 669 -20.49 -8.35 -3.23
C GLN A 669 -21.04 -8.04 -4.63
N GLY A 670 -21.94 -7.08 -4.73
CA GLY A 670 -22.49 -6.60 -6.01
C GLY A 670 -23.77 -7.30 -6.46
N MET A 671 -24.19 -7.00 -7.69
CA MET A 671 -25.37 -7.57 -8.33
C MET A 671 -25.00 -8.81 -9.14
N PRO A 672 -25.95 -9.73 -9.41
CA PRO A 672 -25.71 -10.94 -10.22
C PRO A 672 -25.60 -10.64 -11.73
N MET A 673 -24.81 -9.66 -12.08
CA MET A 673 -24.56 -9.22 -13.46
C MET A 673 -23.16 -8.62 -13.59
N PRO A 674 -22.55 -8.70 -14.79
CA PRO A 674 -21.23 -8.13 -15.03
C PRO A 674 -21.28 -6.60 -14.92
N SER A 675 -20.13 -6.00 -14.59
CA SER A 675 -19.95 -4.55 -14.71
C SER A 675 -20.29 -4.08 -16.11
N GLU A 676 -21.03 -2.98 -16.22
CA GLU A 676 -21.36 -2.35 -17.51
C GLU A 676 -20.12 -1.99 -18.33
N TRP A 677 -19.00 -1.70 -17.68
CA TRP A 677 -17.75 -1.35 -18.35
C TRP A 677 -17.11 -2.52 -19.09
N LEU A 678 -17.34 -3.76 -18.62
CA LEU A 678 -16.89 -4.95 -19.33
C LEU A 678 -17.64 -5.14 -20.65
N LEU A 679 -18.92 -4.79 -20.67
CA LEU A 679 -19.74 -4.90 -21.88
C LEU A 679 -19.33 -3.90 -22.98
N ALA A 680 -18.69 -2.79 -22.60
CA ALA A 680 -18.17 -1.79 -23.50
C ALA A 680 -16.80 -2.16 -24.13
N MET A 681 -16.13 -3.22 -23.65
CA MET A 681 -14.83 -3.64 -24.16
C MET A 681 -14.90 -4.15 -25.60
N PRO A 682 -13.88 -3.86 -26.43
CA PRO A 682 -13.91 -4.20 -27.85
C PRO A 682 -13.82 -5.72 -28.08
N ALA A 683 -14.67 -6.27 -28.94
CA ALA A 683 -14.66 -7.70 -29.27
C ALA A 683 -13.37 -8.17 -29.98
N ALA A 684 -12.64 -7.25 -30.60
CA ALA A 684 -11.34 -7.55 -31.18
C ALA A 684 -10.31 -7.92 -30.12
N ALA A 685 -10.34 -7.24 -28.95
CA ALA A 685 -9.40 -7.43 -27.87
C ALA A 685 -9.89 -8.39 -26.77
N CYS A 686 -11.21 -8.64 -26.70
CA CYS A 686 -11.80 -9.43 -25.61
C CYS A 686 -12.57 -10.64 -26.14
N GLN A 687 -12.54 -11.72 -25.37
CA GLN A 687 -13.31 -12.93 -25.58
C GLN A 687 -14.20 -13.18 -24.35
N PHE A 688 -15.51 -13.32 -24.56
CA PHE A 688 -16.47 -13.60 -23.51
C PHE A 688 -16.78 -15.09 -23.47
N SER A 689 -16.76 -15.69 -22.29
CA SER A 689 -17.07 -17.09 -22.07
C SER A 689 -18.06 -17.26 -20.91
N ASP A 690 -19.07 -18.06 -21.11
CA ASP A 690 -20.03 -18.51 -20.10
C ASP A 690 -19.67 -19.90 -19.53
N ARG A 691 -18.60 -20.53 -20.03
CA ARG A 691 -18.10 -21.84 -19.65
C ARG A 691 -16.63 -21.76 -19.29
N ALA A 692 -16.35 -21.48 -18.02
CA ALA A 692 -14.99 -21.45 -17.51
C ALA A 692 -14.23 -22.77 -17.76
N GLU A 693 -14.88 -23.89 -17.57
CA GLU A 693 -14.30 -25.24 -17.74
C GLU A 693 -13.88 -25.54 -19.18
N ALA A 694 -14.55 -24.97 -20.18
CA ALA A 694 -14.18 -25.13 -21.59
C ALA A 694 -12.89 -24.42 -21.98
N LEU A 695 -12.41 -23.48 -21.13
CA LEU A 695 -11.17 -22.75 -21.34
C LEU A 695 -9.95 -23.44 -20.73
N LEU A 696 -10.18 -24.42 -19.86
CA LEU A 696 -9.11 -25.27 -19.35
C LEU A 696 -8.72 -26.27 -20.44
N PRO A 697 -7.43 -26.48 -20.74
CA PRO A 697 -7.02 -27.62 -21.53
C PRO A 697 -7.56 -28.91 -20.90
N ALA A 698 -7.71 -29.95 -21.74
CA ALA A 698 -8.10 -31.28 -21.24
C ALA A 698 -7.23 -31.62 -20.01
N PRO A 699 -7.82 -32.19 -18.94
CA PRO A 699 -7.05 -32.58 -17.78
C PRO A 699 -5.87 -33.42 -18.28
N LEU A 700 -4.65 -33.05 -17.88
CA LEU A 700 -3.48 -33.86 -18.15
C LEU A 700 -3.83 -35.32 -17.75
N PRO A 701 -3.44 -36.33 -18.54
CA PRO A 701 -3.66 -37.72 -18.17
C PRO A 701 -3.14 -37.84 -16.73
N GLN A 702 -4.03 -38.13 -15.80
CA GLN A 702 -3.69 -38.33 -14.42
C GLN A 702 -2.57 -39.36 -14.41
N THR A 703 -1.35 -38.93 -14.06
CA THR A 703 -0.33 -39.89 -13.65
C THR A 703 -1.05 -40.77 -12.65
N GLN A 704 -1.16 -42.04 -12.96
CA GLN A 704 -1.90 -43.02 -12.16
C GLN A 704 -1.59 -42.74 -10.70
N PRO A 705 -2.60 -42.48 -9.86
CA PRO A 705 -2.35 -42.25 -8.44
C PRO A 705 -1.58 -43.46 -7.94
N CYS A 706 -0.51 -43.22 -7.22
CA CYS A 706 0.23 -44.26 -6.53
C CYS A 706 -0.74 -44.92 -5.55
N THR A 707 -1.41 -46.00 -6.00
CA THR A 707 -2.36 -46.80 -5.21
C THR A 707 -1.67 -47.57 -4.09
N ALA A 708 -0.36 -47.38 -3.90
CA ALA A 708 0.46 -48.18 -2.96
C ALA A 708 0.71 -47.49 -1.60
N GLU A 709 0.26 -46.27 -1.37
CA GLU A 709 0.67 -45.57 -0.13
C GLU A 709 -0.13 -45.98 1.13
N TRP A 710 -1.35 -46.45 1.01
CA TRP A 710 -2.23 -46.73 2.14
C TRP A 710 -2.91 -48.10 2.07
N PRO A 711 -2.17 -49.22 2.17
CA PRO A 711 -2.78 -50.54 2.19
C PRO A 711 -3.73 -50.72 3.37
N ALA A 712 -4.78 -51.52 3.20
CA ALA A 712 -5.64 -51.87 4.30
C ALA A 712 -4.83 -52.54 5.43
N GLY A 713 -5.14 -52.16 6.67
CA GLY A 713 -4.39 -52.56 7.85
C GLY A 713 -3.25 -51.62 8.25
N THR A 714 -2.84 -50.66 7.43
CA THR A 714 -1.80 -49.69 7.79
C THR A 714 -2.19 -48.93 9.04
N ALA A 715 -1.34 -48.97 10.07
CA ALA A 715 -1.52 -48.18 11.29
C ALA A 715 -1.21 -46.69 11.01
N VAL A 716 -2.15 -45.83 11.36
CA VAL A 716 -2.07 -44.40 11.11
C VAL A 716 -2.43 -43.58 12.36
N ARG A 717 -1.98 -42.34 12.40
CA ARG A 717 -2.35 -41.38 13.46
C ARG A 717 -2.91 -40.13 12.83
N HIS A 718 -4.01 -39.64 13.38
CA HIS A 718 -4.64 -38.36 13.02
C HIS A 718 -4.64 -37.41 14.23
N ALA A 719 -4.31 -36.12 14.02
CA ALA A 719 -4.19 -35.15 15.11
C ALA A 719 -5.46 -35.03 15.98
N LYS A 720 -6.65 -35.16 15.38
CA LYS A 720 -7.95 -35.01 16.06
C LYS A 720 -8.50 -36.34 16.54
N TYR A 721 -8.31 -37.44 15.79
CA TYR A 721 -8.97 -38.73 16.05
C TYR A 721 -8.05 -39.76 16.72
N GLY A 722 -6.75 -39.45 16.86
CA GLY A 722 -5.77 -40.32 17.46
C GLY A 722 -5.33 -41.49 16.56
N PRO A 723 -4.92 -42.63 17.12
CA PRO A 723 -4.51 -43.78 16.35
C PRO A 723 -5.68 -44.48 15.66
N GLY A 724 -5.46 -44.97 14.45
CA GLY A 724 -6.45 -45.71 13.64
C GLY A 724 -5.78 -46.69 12.68
N ALA A 725 -6.58 -47.47 11.99
CA ALA A 725 -6.13 -48.39 10.95
C ALA A 725 -6.88 -48.15 9.64
N VAL A 726 -6.17 -48.17 8.54
CA VAL A 726 -6.74 -48.03 7.20
C VAL A 726 -7.64 -49.24 6.92
N LEU A 727 -8.89 -48.99 6.57
CA LEU A 727 -9.83 -50.04 6.17
C LEU A 727 -9.78 -50.31 4.66
N ARG A 728 -9.79 -49.24 3.89
CA ARG A 728 -9.69 -49.26 2.42
C ARG A 728 -9.11 -47.94 1.90
N SER A 729 -8.51 -48.02 0.76
CA SER A 729 -8.02 -46.86 0.02
C SER A 729 -8.28 -47.09 -1.46
N ASP A 730 -8.75 -46.03 -2.14
CA ASP A 730 -8.89 -46.01 -3.60
C ASP A 730 -8.14 -44.78 -4.17
N ALA A 731 -8.34 -44.48 -5.44
CA ALA A 731 -7.66 -43.38 -6.12
C ALA A 731 -8.00 -41.97 -5.57
N SER A 732 -9.05 -41.83 -4.78
CA SER A 732 -9.59 -40.53 -4.33
C SER A 732 -9.66 -40.42 -2.82
N GLU A 733 -9.84 -41.48 -2.09
CA GLU A 733 -10.04 -41.47 -0.64
C GLU A 733 -9.35 -42.63 0.10
N VAL A 734 -9.02 -42.38 1.34
CA VAL A 734 -8.63 -43.41 2.31
C VAL A 734 -9.63 -43.43 3.46
N VAL A 735 -10.19 -44.57 3.79
CA VAL A 735 -11.12 -44.74 4.91
C VAL A 735 -10.38 -45.38 6.06
N VAL A 736 -10.40 -44.73 7.21
CA VAL A 736 -9.67 -45.13 8.41
C VAL A 736 -10.66 -45.39 9.54
N HIS A 737 -10.47 -46.48 10.25
CA HIS A 737 -11.22 -46.76 11.49
C HIS A 737 -10.44 -46.22 12.70
N PHE A 738 -11.08 -45.36 13.47
CA PHE A 738 -10.51 -44.75 14.68
C PHE A 738 -11.32 -45.19 15.91
N GLY A 739 -11.12 -46.34 16.43
CA GLY A 739 -11.68 -46.81 17.69
C GLY A 739 -13.03 -46.18 18.10
N LYS A 740 -13.01 -45.23 19.02
CA LYS A 740 -14.20 -44.53 19.53
C LYS A 740 -14.92 -43.65 18.51
N PHE A 741 -14.26 -43.29 17.42
CA PHE A 741 -14.79 -42.31 16.43
C PHE A 741 -15.32 -42.99 15.17
N GLY A 742 -15.22 -44.32 15.05
CA GLY A 742 -15.70 -45.08 13.90
C GLY A 742 -14.90 -44.78 12.62
N GLU A 743 -15.53 -45.06 11.48
CA GLU A 743 -14.94 -44.89 10.17
C GLU A 743 -14.95 -43.40 9.74
N LYS A 744 -13.83 -42.96 9.19
CA LYS A 744 -13.68 -41.60 8.67
C LYS A 744 -13.01 -41.63 7.30
N PRO A 745 -13.66 -41.07 6.26
CA PRO A 745 -13.05 -40.91 4.95
C PRO A 745 -12.15 -39.65 4.93
N PHE A 746 -11.01 -39.78 4.27
CA PHE A 746 -10.09 -38.69 4.00
C PHE A 746 -9.77 -38.68 2.51
N ALA A 747 -9.89 -37.53 1.86
CA ALA A 747 -9.42 -37.37 0.49
C ALA A 747 -7.90 -37.54 0.43
N LEU A 748 -7.39 -38.37 -0.47
CA LEU A 748 -5.97 -38.70 -0.57
C LEU A 748 -5.09 -37.47 -0.81
N LEU A 749 -5.58 -36.47 -1.53
CA LEU A 749 -4.91 -35.19 -1.79
C LEU A 749 -4.73 -34.33 -0.54
N LEU A 750 -5.48 -34.56 0.53
CA LEU A 750 -5.49 -33.77 1.75
C LEU A 750 -5.28 -34.63 3.00
N CYS A 751 -4.71 -35.82 2.83
CA CYS A 751 -4.67 -36.84 3.86
C CYS A 751 -3.79 -36.41 5.06
N PRO A 752 -4.39 -35.95 6.19
CA PRO A 752 -3.66 -35.51 7.39
C PRO A 752 -3.20 -36.67 8.26
N LEU A 753 -3.05 -37.86 7.66
CA LEU A 753 -2.66 -39.08 8.34
C LEU A 753 -1.14 -39.22 8.35
N GLN A 754 -0.59 -39.60 9.46
CA GLN A 754 0.80 -39.98 9.62
C GLN A 754 0.88 -41.51 9.79
N LYS A 755 1.72 -42.20 9.01
CA LYS A 755 2.03 -43.60 9.25
C LYS A 755 2.69 -43.74 10.61
N VAL A 756 2.22 -44.69 11.40
CA VAL A 756 2.90 -45.07 12.63
C VAL A 756 3.97 -46.08 12.23
N PRO A 757 5.26 -45.84 12.51
CA PRO A 757 6.30 -46.83 12.26
C PRO A 757 5.97 -48.11 13.04
N GLU A 758 6.19 -49.28 12.44
CA GLU A 758 6.05 -50.61 13.10
C GLU A 758 6.98 -50.76 14.29
#